data_5c946df438433ec0e46f926cc049fd17
#
_entry.id   5c946df438433ec0e46f926cc049fd17
#
_cell.length_a   1.000
_cell.length_b   1.000
_cell.length_c   1.000
_cell.angle_alpha   90.00
_cell.angle_beta   90.00
_cell.angle_gamma   90.00
#
_symmetry.space_group_name_H-M   'P 1'
#
loop_
_entity.id
_entity.type
_entity.pdbx_description
1 polymer ?
#
loop_
_entity_poly.entity_id
_entity_poly.type
_entity_poly.pdbx_seq_one_letter_code
_entity_poly.pdbx_strand_id
1 'polypeptide(L)'
;DFREGRIPPLEPYRQPVLATGTVRYVGEPVAAVFAGDPYIAEDAADVVTLEIEELPILLAADAEPGEFSAGRSTEVSIIRQGYGEVDAVLRSAPIVVELELAIGRHSGVPLEGRGAIGRYDAARDILELHGAAKVPHRNQELLARMLERAPSSIHVHESHVGGGFGIRGELYPEDVLVCVAAMRLNRPVKWIEDRREHLIAANHSRQQLHRLRAAVDGEGRILAIDDRYFHDQGAYVRTHAARVVHMTAGILPGPYRVPAYRAVGHFRLTNKTPAATYRAPGRYETTFVRERLIDAIATKLGIDANEVRRRNAIAVDEMPYHRPLEALGEEIEYDSGDYVGLLDKLLAAVEWDKRKAELARRRAAGEAVGAGFAMFVEKSGLGPADGVRIEVDSSGMVELITGGASLGQGFETVMAQVCAETLGVDYRRVRVTHGQTDRIAYGIGAHASRATVMTASATHNGAVKLRAKAIDVAAELMQAPADALDIIDGKVVRKVQPSGPSISLGEIADHLAPTSKTLGDREPGLSAEGWFHVKHQVYPYGIHFAVAKVDRETGGVEVEDYVIAYDIGRAINPTLVKGQIVGGFTQGLGGALLEEFTYNERGDPLATTFADYLMPTVRETPEIDIILREDYTSPLNPLGIKGAGESGITGVGAAIASAIDDAIGVPGAVRELPVTPQRLKQILNSRRSPP
;
A
#
# COMPACT_ATOMS: atom_id res chain seq x y z
N ASP A 1 20.66 -7.92 8.75
CA ASP A 1 20.37 -7.08 7.59
C ASP A 1 18.90 -7.17 7.21
N PHE A 2 18.15 -6.11 7.47
CA PHE A 2 16.70 -6.04 7.23
C PHE A 2 16.33 -5.49 5.84
N ARG A 3 17.30 -5.29 4.95
CA ARG A 3 17.01 -4.80 3.61
C ARG A 3 16.61 -5.90 2.67
N GLU A 4 15.66 -5.57 1.86
CA GLU A 4 15.25 -6.38 0.75
C GLU A 4 16.26 -6.26 -0.42
N GLY A 5 16.82 -7.38 -0.83
CA GLY A 5 17.82 -7.41 -1.88
C GLY A 5 19.17 -6.82 -1.47
N ARG A 6 20.11 -6.82 -2.39
CA ARG A 6 21.41 -6.21 -2.21
C ARG A 6 21.49 -4.93 -3.02
N ILE A 7 21.42 -3.78 -2.33
CA ILE A 7 21.71 -2.48 -2.91
C ILE A 7 23.02 -2.00 -2.27
N PRO A 8 24.18 -2.26 -2.87
CA PRO A 8 25.47 -2.05 -2.22
C PRO A 8 25.68 -0.66 -1.63
N PRO A 9 25.28 0.44 -2.27
CA PRO A 9 25.41 1.79 -1.70
C PRO A 9 24.66 1.99 -0.39
N LEU A 10 23.60 1.21 -0.13
CA LEU A 10 22.76 1.32 1.07
C LEU A 10 23.21 0.37 2.20
N GLU A 11 24.10 -0.60 1.88
CA GLU A 11 24.61 -1.59 2.85
C GLU A 11 25.11 -0.97 4.17
N PRO A 12 25.89 0.10 4.15
CA PRO A 12 26.44 0.67 5.37
C PRO A 12 25.41 1.30 6.32
N TYR A 13 24.22 1.61 5.82
CA TYR A 13 23.15 2.31 6.55
C TYR A 13 22.07 1.37 7.11
N ARG A 14 22.28 0.07 7.03
CA ARG A 14 21.33 -0.93 7.51
C ARG A 14 21.27 -1.00 9.03
N GLN A 15 20.11 -1.31 9.56
CA GLN A 15 19.92 -1.56 10.98
C GLN A 15 20.47 -2.95 11.36
N PRO A 16 21.28 -3.08 12.44
CA PRO A 16 21.61 -4.37 13.03
C PRO A 16 20.41 -4.97 13.79
N VAL A 17 20.46 -6.25 14.12
CA VAL A 17 19.45 -6.92 14.96
C VAL A 17 19.44 -6.34 16.37
N LEU A 18 20.61 -6.19 16.96
CA LEU A 18 20.85 -5.45 18.19
C LEU A 18 21.90 -4.37 17.93
N ALA A 19 21.73 -3.20 18.53
CA ALA A 19 22.67 -2.11 18.39
C ALA A 19 24.07 -2.51 18.88
N THR A 20 25.10 -2.07 18.15
CA THR A 20 26.49 -2.33 18.47
C THR A 20 27.26 -1.03 18.40
N GLY A 21 27.79 -0.57 19.54
CA GLY A 21 28.61 0.62 19.66
C GLY A 21 27.82 1.94 19.70
N THR A 22 26.87 2.16 18.80
CA THR A 22 26.08 3.40 18.75
C THR A 22 24.60 3.08 18.66
N VAL A 23 23.78 3.67 19.54
CA VAL A 23 22.33 3.72 19.42
C VAL A 23 21.91 5.01 18.71
N ARG A 24 20.89 4.97 17.85
CA ARG A 24 20.56 6.08 16.94
C ARG A 24 19.17 6.64 17.10
N TYR A 25 18.28 5.92 17.79
CA TYR A 25 16.91 6.40 18.05
C TYR A 25 16.34 5.73 19.31
N VAL A 26 15.34 6.35 19.93
CA VAL A 26 14.60 5.77 21.05
C VAL A 26 13.70 4.64 20.51
N GLY A 27 13.88 3.43 21.06
CA GLY A 27 13.21 2.21 20.58
C GLY A 27 14.13 1.26 19.79
N GLU A 28 15.42 1.59 19.63
CA GLU A 28 16.38 0.69 19.01
C GLU A 28 16.70 -0.48 19.95
N PRO A 29 16.59 -1.75 19.48
CA PRO A 29 16.90 -2.91 20.30
C PRO A 29 18.39 -2.96 20.67
N VAL A 30 18.69 -3.07 21.95
CA VAL A 30 20.07 -3.10 22.50
C VAL A 30 20.41 -4.44 23.15
N ALA A 31 19.42 -5.11 23.73
CA ALA A 31 19.55 -6.42 24.36
C ALA A 31 18.26 -7.21 24.22
N ALA A 32 18.34 -8.52 24.39
CA ALA A 32 17.18 -9.41 24.43
C ALA A 32 17.32 -10.37 25.60
N VAL A 33 16.28 -10.51 26.40
CA VAL A 33 16.21 -11.39 27.56
C VAL A 33 15.18 -12.48 27.31
N PHE A 34 15.53 -13.71 27.66
CA PHE A 34 14.67 -14.88 27.47
C PHE A 34 14.47 -15.58 28.82
N ALA A 35 13.22 -15.87 29.17
CA ALA A 35 12.84 -16.59 30.39
C ALA A 35 11.75 -17.63 30.12
N GLY A 36 11.45 -18.46 31.11
CA GLY A 36 10.39 -19.46 31.01
C GLY A 36 8.96 -18.89 31.16
N ASP A 37 8.86 -17.62 31.53
CA ASP A 37 7.62 -16.90 31.77
C ASP A 37 7.76 -15.45 31.28
N PRO A 38 6.74 -14.86 30.64
CA PRO A 38 6.84 -13.50 30.11
C PRO A 38 7.05 -12.43 31.20
N TYR A 39 6.48 -12.58 32.39
CA TYR A 39 6.66 -11.62 33.50
C TYR A 39 8.09 -11.65 34.03
N ILE A 40 8.68 -12.85 34.14
CA ILE A 40 10.10 -12.98 34.53
C ILE A 40 11.01 -12.38 33.47
N ALA A 41 10.65 -12.50 32.17
CA ALA A 41 11.43 -11.90 31.09
C ALA A 41 11.38 -10.36 31.17
N GLU A 42 10.23 -9.78 31.48
CA GLU A 42 10.01 -8.35 31.64
C GLU A 42 10.78 -7.81 32.87
N ASP A 43 10.61 -8.44 34.04
CA ASP A 43 11.36 -8.10 35.26
C ASP A 43 12.89 -8.17 35.04
N ALA A 44 13.36 -9.17 34.30
CA ALA A 44 14.76 -9.31 33.96
C ALA A 44 15.25 -8.28 32.94
N ALA A 45 14.41 -7.83 32.04
CA ALA A 45 14.70 -6.74 31.10
C ALA A 45 14.88 -5.40 31.83
N ASP A 46 14.08 -5.15 32.87
CA ASP A 46 14.13 -3.91 33.66
C ASP A 46 15.44 -3.76 34.47
N VAL A 47 16.14 -4.85 34.76
CA VAL A 47 17.46 -4.79 35.44
C VAL A 47 18.63 -4.65 34.47
N VAL A 48 18.41 -4.63 33.16
CA VAL A 48 19.45 -4.34 32.19
C VAL A 48 19.80 -2.86 32.23
N THR A 49 21.03 -2.56 32.62
CA THR A 49 21.54 -1.18 32.66
C THR A 49 22.34 -0.85 31.40
N LEU A 50 22.14 0.36 30.91
CA LEU A 50 22.84 0.91 29.76
C LEU A 50 23.62 2.14 30.18
N GLU A 51 24.91 2.19 29.90
CA GLU A 51 25.72 3.39 29.99
C GLU A 51 25.81 4.01 28.59
N ILE A 52 25.22 5.18 28.40
CA ILE A 52 25.15 5.87 27.11
C ILE A 52 25.80 7.24 27.23
N GLU A 53 26.72 7.54 26.32
CA GLU A 53 27.23 8.89 26.08
C GLU A 53 26.37 9.56 25.03
N GLU A 54 25.77 10.71 25.38
CA GLU A 54 24.90 11.46 24.43
C GLU A 54 25.74 12.11 23.34
N LEU A 55 25.37 11.86 22.10
CA LEU A 55 25.96 12.47 20.90
C LEU A 55 25.00 13.52 20.31
N PRO A 56 25.50 14.47 19.48
CA PRO A 56 24.65 15.42 18.77
C PRO A 56 23.60 14.71 17.91
N ILE A 57 22.37 15.22 17.95
CA ILE A 57 21.24 14.63 17.23
C ILE A 57 20.82 15.47 16.03
N LEU A 58 20.29 14.81 15.01
CA LEU A 58 19.75 15.40 13.78
C LEU A 58 18.28 15.02 13.65
N LEU A 59 17.36 15.99 13.72
CA LEU A 59 15.91 15.76 13.65
C LEU A 59 15.24 16.30 12.39
N ALA A 60 15.89 17.20 11.64
CA ALA A 60 15.34 17.79 10.44
C ALA A 60 16.01 17.23 9.18
N ALA A 61 15.24 16.67 8.27
CA ALA A 61 15.78 16.09 7.03
C ALA A 61 16.30 17.13 6.05
N ASP A 62 15.86 18.38 6.13
CA ASP A 62 16.33 19.47 5.28
C ASP A 62 17.49 20.29 5.90
N ALA A 63 17.93 19.94 7.11
CA ALA A 63 19.14 20.48 7.69
C ALA A 63 20.40 20.02 6.92
N GLU A 64 21.53 20.67 7.19
CA GLU A 64 22.81 20.22 6.63
C GLU A 64 23.10 18.76 7.08
N PRO A 65 23.55 17.90 6.15
CA PRO A 65 23.83 16.53 6.48
C PRO A 65 24.94 16.40 7.53
N GLY A 66 24.70 15.56 8.52
CA GLY A 66 25.69 15.16 9.52
C GLY A 66 26.49 13.93 9.09
N GLU A 67 27.32 13.42 9.99
CA GLU A 67 28.03 12.16 9.83
C GLU A 67 27.20 11.01 10.40
N PHE A 68 26.98 9.97 9.58
CA PHE A 68 26.35 8.72 10.02
C PHE A 68 27.36 7.78 10.69
N SER A 69 28.50 7.62 10.07
CA SER A 69 29.66 6.86 10.56
C SER A 69 30.90 7.35 9.82
N ALA A 70 32.11 6.94 10.24
CA ALA A 70 33.36 7.42 9.67
C ALA A 70 33.34 7.46 8.13
N GLY A 71 33.38 8.67 7.58
CA GLY A 71 33.38 8.95 6.14
C GLY A 71 32.03 8.74 5.44
N ARG A 72 30.89 8.64 6.16
CA ARG A 72 29.56 8.47 5.60
C ARG A 72 28.60 9.55 6.10
N SER A 73 27.97 10.22 5.15
CA SER A 73 26.97 11.27 5.41
C SER A 73 25.61 10.68 5.79
N THR A 74 24.81 11.46 6.54
CA THR A 74 23.38 11.21 6.72
C THR A 74 22.57 11.46 5.45
N GLU A 75 23.11 12.08 4.41
CA GLU A 75 22.56 12.08 3.06
C GLU A 75 22.94 10.78 2.35
N VAL A 76 22.03 9.80 2.42
CA VAL A 76 22.27 8.46 1.91
C VAL A 76 22.38 8.43 0.39
N SER A 77 21.49 9.19 -0.26
CA SER A 77 21.39 9.25 -1.73
C SER A 77 20.59 10.46 -2.18
N ILE A 78 20.82 10.87 -3.42
CA ILE A 78 20.00 11.87 -4.12
C ILE A 78 19.38 11.19 -5.33
N ILE A 79 18.06 11.06 -5.32
CA ILE A 79 17.26 10.48 -6.42
C ILE A 79 16.95 11.61 -7.43
N ARG A 80 17.19 11.32 -8.69
CA ARG A 80 16.88 12.26 -9.77
C ARG A 80 16.06 11.56 -10.84
N GLN A 81 14.93 12.17 -11.17
CA GLN A 81 14.10 11.76 -12.30
C GLN A 81 13.61 12.99 -13.05
N GLY A 82 13.41 12.88 -14.34
CA GLY A 82 12.89 13.99 -15.11
C GLY A 82 13.06 13.82 -16.62
N TYR A 83 12.44 14.72 -17.35
CA TYR A 83 12.49 14.83 -18.80
C TYR A 83 12.19 16.28 -19.23
N GLY A 84 12.55 16.64 -20.47
CA GLY A 84 12.33 17.97 -21.01
C GLY A 84 13.26 19.03 -20.43
N GLU A 85 13.13 20.27 -20.93
CA GLU A 85 14.03 21.39 -20.64
C GLU A 85 13.46 22.30 -19.54
N VAL A 86 13.35 21.80 -18.31
CA VAL A 86 12.67 22.49 -17.18
C VAL A 86 13.18 23.90 -16.94
N ASP A 87 14.51 24.12 -16.93
CA ASP A 87 15.07 25.43 -16.66
C ASP A 87 14.78 26.47 -17.78
N ALA A 88 14.74 26.00 -19.03
CA ALA A 88 14.40 26.90 -20.15
C ALA A 88 12.91 27.25 -20.09
N VAL A 89 12.04 26.31 -19.81
CA VAL A 89 10.60 26.52 -19.67
C VAL A 89 10.28 27.44 -18.49
N LEU A 90 10.89 27.27 -17.32
CA LEU A 90 10.70 28.14 -16.16
C LEU A 90 11.14 29.60 -16.42
N ARG A 91 12.21 29.78 -17.19
CA ARG A 91 12.66 31.14 -17.53
C ARG A 91 11.76 31.87 -18.53
N SER A 92 11.12 31.16 -19.43
CA SER A 92 10.27 31.72 -20.48
C SER A 92 8.77 31.73 -20.16
N ALA A 93 8.36 31.06 -19.12
CA ALA A 93 6.96 30.94 -18.75
C ALA A 93 6.35 32.30 -18.37
N PRO A 94 5.11 32.59 -18.80
CA PRO A 94 4.41 33.81 -18.41
C PRO A 94 4.07 33.83 -16.92
N ILE A 95 3.88 32.65 -16.31
CA ILE A 95 3.51 32.53 -14.90
C ILE A 95 4.30 31.40 -14.27
N VAL A 96 4.87 31.67 -13.10
CA VAL A 96 5.49 30.67 -12.23
C VAL A 96 4.75 30.65 -10.89
N VAL A 97 4.40 29.45 -10.45
CA VAL A 97 3.81 29.19 -9.13
C VAL A 97 4.86 28.46 -8.29
N GLU A 98 5.07 28.94 -7.06
CA GLU A 98 6.02 28.34 -6.12
C GLU A 98 5.32 27.97 -4.83
N LEU A 99 5.62 26.77 -4.30
CA LEU A 99 5.03 26.22 -3.07
C LEU A 99 6.10 25.53 -2.24
N GLU A 100 5.95 25.66 -0.93
CA GLU A 100 6.59 24.77 0.05
C GLU A 100 5.50 24.04 0.81
N LEU A 101 5.56 22.70 0.78
CA LEU A 101 4.53 21.81 1.35
C LEU A 101 5.18 20.71 2.16
N ALA A 102 4.58 20.38 3.32
CA ALA A 102 5.08 19.36 4.21
C ALA A 102 4.02 18.28 4.52
N ILE A 103 4.49 17.08 4.71
CA ILE A 103 3.70 15.96 5.22
C ILE A 103 4.36 15.46 6.49
N GLY A 104 3.62 15.40 7.59
CA GLY A 104 4.08 14.92 8.89
C GLY A 104 4.31 13.42 8.93
N ARG A 105 5.04 12.99 9.92
CA ARG A 105 5.39 11.59 10.15
C ARG A 105 4.21 10.85 10.78
N HIS A 106 3.66 9.84 10.10
CA HIS A 106 2.64 8.94 10.64
C HIS A 106 2.74 7.55 10.02
N SER A 107 1.96 6.58 10.51
CA SER A 107 2.10 5.18 10.12
C SER A 107 0.76 4.43 10.15
N GLY A 108 0.75 3.21 9.65
CA GLY A 108 -0.46 2.39 9.52
C GLY A 108 -1.01 1.82 10.80
N VAL A 109 -0.30 1.83 11.88
CA VAL A 109 -0.64 1.39 13.24
C VAL A 109 -1.75 0.33 13.29
N PRO A 110 -1.50 -0.94 12.88
CA PRO A 110 -2.49 -2.01 12.99
C PRO A 110 -2.95 -2.18 14.44
N LEU A 111 -4.24 -2.45 14.67
CA LEU A 111 -4.76 -2.68 16.03
C LEU A 111 -4.16 -3.95 16.66
N GLU A 112 -3.88 -4.97 15.88
CA GLU A 112 -3.06 -6.09 16.32
C GLU A 112 -1.59 -5.69 16.34
N GLY A 113 -0.91 -5.79 17.50
CA GLY A 113 0.54 -5.68 17.64
C GLY A 113 1.27 -6.78 16.85
N ARG A 114 2.59 -6.65 16.69
CA ARG A 114 3.41 -7.71 16.09
C ARG A 114 3.59 -8.85 17.08
N GLY A 115 3.85 -10.05 16.58
CA GLY A 115 4.22 -11.19 17.40
C GLY A 115 4.95 -12.23 16.56
N ALA A 116 5.83 -12.97 17.19
CA ALA A 116 6.61 -14.00 16.53
C ALA A 116 6.81 -15.21 17.45
N ILE A 117 6.79 -16.41 16.85
CA ILE A 117 7.20 -17.66 17.49
C ILE A 117 8.27 -18.30 16.63
N GLY A 118 9.48 -18.47 17.19
CA GLY A 118 10.53 -19.33 16.63
C GLY A 118 10.45 -20.73 17.21
N ARG A 119 10.55 -21.74 16.37
CA ARG A 119 10.62 -23.16 16.76
C ARG A 119 11.71 -23.84 15.95
N TYR A 120 12.53 -24.67 16.60
CA TYR A 120 13.55 -25.45 15.93
C TYR A 120 13.37 -26.94 16.16
N ASP A 121 13.26 -27.69 15.07
CA ASP A 121 13.27 -29.16 15.06
C ASP A 121 14.70 -29.64 14.77
N ALA A 122 15.42 -29.99 15.84
CA ALA A 122 16.81 -30.41 15.73
C ALA A 122 16.99 -31.77 14.99
N ALA A 123 15.95 -32.63 14.98
CA ALA A 123 16.02 -33.93 14.31
C ALA A 123 15.94 -33.79 12.77
N ARG A 124 15.20 -32.81 12.30
CA ARG A 124 15.02 -32.51 10.86
C ARG A 124 15.88 -31.35 10.38
N ASP A 125 16.53 -30.64 11.29
CA ASP A 125 17.23 -29.36 11.06
C ASP A 125 16.32 -28.31 10.41
N ILE A 126 15.06 -28.22 10.85
CA ILE A 126 14.06 -27.25 10.35
C ILE A 126 13.83 -26.15 11.38
N LEU A 127 13.95 -24.92 10.95
CA LEU A 127 13.57 -23.71 11.69
C LEU A 127 12.20 -23.22 11.21
N GLU A 128 11.25 -23.10 12.11
CA GLU A 128 9.92 -22.55 11.83
C GLU A 128 9.84 -21.14 12.43
N LEU A 129 9.30 -20.20 11.65
CA LEU A 129 8.94 -18.85 12.10
C LEU A 129 7.44 -18.64 11.85
N HIS A 130 6.67 -18.45 12.93
CA HIS A 130 5.27 -18.07 12.89
C HIS A 130 5.10 -16.61 13.22
N GLY A 131 4.37 -15.84 12.41
CA GLY A 131 4.02 -14.45 12.68
C GLY A 131 4.56 -13.43 11.67
N ALA A 132 5.72 -13.65 11.04
CA ALA A 132 6.27 -12.75 10.02
C ALA A 132 5.39 -12.76 8.75
N ALA A 133 4.42 -11.88 8.73
CA ALA A 133 3.32 -11.83 7.79
C ALA A 133 3.65 -11.10 6.47
N LYS A 134 2.69 -11.06 5.55
CA LYS A 134 2.65 -10.24 4.32
C LYS A 134 3.57 -10.71 3.19
N VAL A 135 4.83 -11.06 3.44
CA VAL A 135 5.81 -11.47 2.42
C VAL A 135 6.61 -12.71 2.88
N PRO A 136 5.94 -13.85 3.17
CA PRO A 136 6.57 -15.00 3.83
C PRO A 136 7.82 -15.52 3.13
N HIS A 137 7.79 -15.73 1.80
CA HIS A 137 8.92 -16.24 1.03
C HIS A 137 10.12 -15.29 1.07
N ARG A 138 9.87 -13.98 0.99
CA ARG A 138 10.92 -12.97 1.08
C ARG A 138 11.54 -12.92 2.47
N ASN A 139 10.72 -13.05 3.52
CA ASN A 139 11.19 -13.15 4.89
C ASN A 139 11.99 -14.44 5.11
N GLN A 140 11.58 -15.55 4.51
CA GLN A 140 12.35 -16.81 4.50
C GLN A 140 13.74 -16.63 3.88
N GLU A 141 13.82 -16.03 2.69
CA GLU A 141 15.10 -15.78 2.01
C GLU A 141 16.02 -14.86 2.81
N LEU A 142 15.46 -13.81 3.40
CA LEU A 142 16.20 -12.86 4.20
C LEU A 142 16.74 -13.52 5.48
N LEU A 143 15.87 -14.25 6.20
CA LEU A 143 16.25 -14.97 7.41
C LEU A 143 17.31 -16.07 7.12
N ALA A 144 17.17 -16.78 5.99
CA ALA A 144 18.14 -17.77 5.54
C ALA A 144 19.54 -17.17 5.34
N ARG A 145 19.60 -16.00 4.69
CA ARG A 145 20.87 -15.28 4.52
C ARG A 145 21.47 -14.79 5.84
N MET A 146 20.63 -14.26 6.73
CA MET A 146 21.09 -13.74 8.03
C MET A 146 21.63 -14.84 8.94
N LEU A 147 21.05 -16.03 8.87
CA LEU A 147 21.42 -17.18 9.68
C LEU A 147 22.40 -18.14 8.97
N GLU A 148 22.80 -17.81 7.73
CA GLU A 148 23.68 -18.65 6.88
C GLU A 148 23.13 -20.08 6.71
N ARG A 149 21.79 -20.19 6.50
CA ARG A 149 21.10 -21.46 6.33
C ARG A 149 20.52 -21.60 4.92
N ALA A 150 20.24 -22.84 4.51
CA ALA A 150 19.51 -23.09 3.28
C ALA A 150 18.05 -22.61 3.44
N PRO A 151 17.45 -21.91 2.44
CA PRO A 151 16.03 -21.51 2.53
C PRO A 151 15.09 -22.69 2.80
N SER A 152 15.36 -23.86 2.25
CA SER A 152 14.58 -25.10 2.47
C SER A 152 14.59 -25.60 3.91
N SER A 153 15.53 -25.16 4.74
CA SER A 153 15.59 -25.50 6.18
C SER A 153 14.85 -24.47 7.06
N ILE A 154 14.17 -23.50 6.46
CA ILE A 154 13.39 -22.49 7.17
C ILE A 154 11.96 -22.49 6.62
N HIS A 155 10.98 -22.67 7.48
CA HIS A 155 9.58 -22.58 7.14
C HIS A 155 8.97 -21.33 7.79
N VAL A 156 8.35 -20.49 6.98
CA VAL A 156 7.63 -19.31 7.47
C VAL A 156 6.13 -19.55 7.33
N HIS A 157 5.41 -19.36 8.40
CA HIS A 157 3.96 -19.56 8.48
C HIS A 157 3.27 -18.25 8.87
N GLU A 158 2.47 -17.74 7.96
CA GLU A 158 1.50 -16.69 8.22
C GLU A 158 0.16 -17.32 8.59
N SER A 159 -0.49 -16.80 9.60
CA SER A 159 -1.85 -17.20 9.99
C SER A 159 -2.84 -16.05 9.75
N HIS A 160 -3.86 -15.93 10.57
CA HIS A 160 -4.75 -14.76 10.52
C HIS A 160 -4.05 -13.52 11.05
N VAL A 161 -4.10 -12.43 10.29
CA VAL A 161 -3.36 -11.19 10.58
C VAL A 161 -4.33 -10.03 10.70
N GLY A 162 -4.27 -9.34 11.83
CA GLY A 162 -5.10 -8.18 12.18
C GLY A 162 -4.62 -6.86 11.59
N GLY A 163 -4.35 -6.83 10.28
CA GLY A 163 -3.90 -5.67 9.53
C GLY A 163 -2.39 -5.61 9.32
N GLY A 164 -1.98 -4.97 8.23
CA GLY A 164 -0.56 -4.84 7.89
C GLY A 164 -0.18 -3.46 7.36
N PHE A 165 -0.94 -2.93 6.43
CA PHE A 165 -0.86 -1.58 5.84
C PHE A 165 0.53 -1.13 5.35
N GLY A 166 1.50 -2.01 5.31
CA GLY A 166 2.91 -1.75 5.02
C GLY A 166 3.84 -2.10 6.18
N ILE A 167 3.42 -1.91 7.40
CA ILE A 167 4.22 -2.08 8.62
C ILE A 167 4.72 -3.52 8.79
N ARG A 168 3.92 -4.52 8.45
CA ARG A 168 4.28 -5.94 8.50
C ARG A 168 4.99 -6.46 7.23
N GLY A 169 5.51 -5.57 6.39
CA GLY A 169 6.14 -5.92 5.11
C GLY A 169 7.59 -6.33 5.17
N GLU A 170 8.15 -6.52 6.34
CA GLU A 170 9.57 -6.79 6.54
C GLU A 170 9.81 -7.59 7.81
N LEU A 171 10.99 -8.21 7.92
CA LEU A 171 11.47 -8.78 9.18
C LEU A 171 11.86 -7.66 10.14
N TYR A 172 11.59 -7.90 11.41
CA TYR A 172 12.01 -7.06 12.51
C TYR A 172 13.07 -7.77 13.36
N PRO A 173 13.83 -7.04 14.18
CA PRO A 173 14.83 -7.64 15.08
C PRO A 173 14.29 -8.83 15.88
N GLU A 174 13.07 -8.71 16.38
CA GLU A 174 12.42 -9.70 17.22
C GLU A 174 12.13 -11.01 16.49
N ASP A 175 11.79 -10.96 15.20
CA ASP A 175 11.58 -12.17 14.37
C ASP A 175 12.87 -12.99 14.28
N VAL A 176 14.02 -12.33 14.16
CA VAL A 176 15.33 -12.98 14.12
C VAL A 176 15.72 -13.49 15.49
N LEU A 177 15.50 -12.70 16.55
CA LEU A 177 15.87 -13.04 17.92
C LEU A 177 15.14 -14.29 18.42
N VAL A 178 13.83 -14.43 18.15
CA VAL A 178 13.09 -15.65 18.56
C VAL A 178 13.60 -16.89 17.82
N CYS A 179 14.02 -16.75 16.55
CA CYS A 179 14.60 -17.83 15.78
C CYS A 179 15.97 -18.26 16.33
N VAL A 180 16.86 -17.31 16.59
CA VAL A 180 18.20 -17.59 17.16
C VAL A 180 18.07 -18.22 18.54
N ALA A 181 17.19 -17.69 19.38
CA ALA A 181 16.92 -18.22 20.71
C ALA A 181 16.34 -19.64 20.66
N ALA A 182 15.40 -19.91 19.76
CA ALA A 182 14.82 -21.25 19.59
C ALA A 182 15.86 -22.30 19.23
N MET A 183 16.80 -21.96 18.34
CA MET A 183 17.92 -22.87 17.99
C MET A 183 18.87 -23.08 19.17
N ARG A 184 19.23 -22.01 19.89
CA ARG A 184 20.19 -22.11 21.01
C ARG A 184 19.63 -22.82 22.23
N LEU A 185 18.35 -22.57 22.54
CA LEU A 185 17.68 -23.13 23.71
C LEU A 185 17.03 -24.49 23.43
N ASN A 186 16.92 -24.86 22.15
CA ASN A 186 16.18 -26.05 21.68
C ASN A 186 14.75 -26.10 22.26
N ARG A 187 14.07 -24.96 22.25
CA ARG A 187 12.71 -24.74 22.74
C ARG A 187 12.00 -23.73 21.87
N PRO A 188 10.66 -23.79 21.74
CA PRO A 188 9.90 -22.70 21.15
C PRO A 188 10.10 -21.42 21.97
N VAL A 189 10.30 -20.30 21.27
CA VAL A 189 10.45 -18.97 21.85
C VAL A 189 9.40 -18.05 21.23
N LYS A 190 8.65 -17.34 22.08
CA LYS A 190 7.60 -16.42 21.68
C LYS A 190 7.90 -15.00 22.15
N TRP A 191 7.58 -14.03 21.31
CA TRP A 191 7.55 -12.62 21.63
C TRP A 191 6.23 -12.00 21.16
N ILE A 192 5.67 -11.10 21.93
CA ILE A 192 4.46 -10.32 21.59
C ILE A 192 4.75 -8.85 21.90
N GLU A 193 4.54 -7.99 20.91
CA GLU A 193 4.69 -6.56 21.01
C GLU A 193 3.57 -5.90 21.81
N ASP A 194 3.89 -5.00 22.70
CA ASP A 194 2.91 -4.10 23.28
C ASP A 194 2.67 -2.84 22.41
N ARG A 195 1.68 -2.03 22.77
CA ARG A 195 1.34 -0.84 21.98
C ARG A 195 2.40 0.25 22.03
N ARG A 196 3.06 0.42 23.15
CA ARG A 196 4.12 1.40 23.32
C ARG A 196 5.34 1.03 22.48
N GLU A 197 5.77 -0.22 22.54
CA GLU A 197 6.83 -0.77 21.66
C GLU A 197 6.50 -0.53 20.18
N HIS A 198 5.24 -0.80 19.80
CA HIS A 198 4.80 -0.58 18.41
C HIS A 198 4.97 0.88 17.98
N LEU A 199 4.50 1.83 18.78
CA LEU A 199 4.54 3.25 18.42
C LEU A 199 5.97 3.82 18.37
N ILE A 200 6.90 3.22 19.14
CA ILE A 200 8.29 3.68 19.22
C ILE A 200 9.22 2.97 18.23
N ALA A 201 9.02 1.67 18.00
CA ALA A 201 9.99 0.80 17.33
C ALA A 201 9.51 0.21 16.00
N ALA A 202 8.19 0.13 15.74
CA ALA A 202 7.70 -0.27 14.43
C ALA A 202 7.93 0.85 13.40
N ASN A 203 7.97 0.48 12.12
CA ASN A 203 8.25 1.45 11.07
C ASN A 203 7.27 2.62 11.05
N HIS A 204 7.81 3.82 10.99
CA HIS A 204 7.09 5.04 10.62
C HIS A 204 7.06 5.24 9.10
N SER A 205 6.47 6.37 8.63
CA SER A 205 6.43 6.70 7.19
C SER A 205 6.17 8.20 6.97
N ARG A 206 5.91 8.57 5.74
CA ARG A 206 5.31 9.82 5.23
C ARG A 206 6.17 11.07 5.27
N GLN A 207 7.01 11.30 6.25
CA GLN A 207 7.60 12.61 6.45
C GLN A 207 8.41 13.09 5.25
N GLN A 208 7.86 14.11 4.56
CA GLN A 208 8.50 14.76 3.41
C GLN A 208 8.27 16.27 3.45
N LEU A 209 9.26 17.01 2.97
CA LEU A 209 9.19 18.44 2.71
C LEU A 209 9.48 18.68 1.22
N HIS A 210 8.58 19.35 0.53
CA HIS A 210 8.65 19.63 -0.91
C HIS A 210 8.78 21.14 -1.15
N ARG A 211 9.72 21.52 -2.02
CA ARG A 211 9.89 22.88 -2.56
C ARG A 211 9.72 22.81 -4.07
N LEU A 212 8.53 23.14 -4.54
CA LEU A 212 8.21 22.97 -5.95
C LEU A 212 7.90 24.27 -6.65
N ARG A 213 8.21 24.29 -7.95
CA ARG A 213 7.91 25.37 -8.88
C ARG A 213 7.19 24.79 -10.09
N ALA A 214 6.18 25.48 -10.58
CA ALA A 214 5.52 25.11 -11.82
C ALA A 214 5.45 26.30 -12.77
N ALA A 215 5.83 26.08 -14.01
CA ALA A 215 5.58 26.97 -15.13
C ALA A 215 4.21 26.68 -15.72
N VAL A 216 3.38 27.72 -15.90
CA VAL A 216 2.04 27.59 -16.48
C VAL A 216 1.79 28.67 -17.52
N ASP A 217 0.93 28.39 -18.49
CA ASP A 217 0.45 29.39 -19.44
C ASP A 217 -0.72 30.22 -18.86
N GLY A 218 -1.19 31.20 -19.63
CA GLY A 218 -2.31 32.07 -19.23
C GLY A 218 -3.66 31.36 -19.10
N GLU A 219 -3.76 30.14 -19.60
CA GLU A 219 -4.97 29.31 -19.52
C GLU A 219 -4.89 28.25 -18.40
N GLY A 220 -3.76 28.19 -17.67
CA GLY A 220 -3.55 27.24 -16.59
C GLY A 220 -3.07 25.87 -17.03
N ARG A 221 -2.55 25.73 -18.25
CA ARG A 221 -1.85 24.52 -18.65
C ARG A 221 -0.46 24.50 -18.05
N ILE A 222 -0.11 23.35 -17.46
CA ILE A 222 1.20 23.11 -16.90
C ILE A 222 2.20 22.91 -18.04
N LEU A 223 3.27 23.70 -18.03
CA LEU A 223 4.36 23.63 -19.00
C LEU A 223 5.57 22.89 -18.42
N ALA A 224 5.83 23.07 -17.12
CA ALA A 224 6.88 22.34 -16.40
C ALA A 224 6.57 22.23 -14.92
N ILE A 225 7.11 21.19 -14.28
CA ILE A 225 7.18 21.04 -12.81
C ILE A 225 8.63 20.77 -12.42
N ASP A 226 9.12 21.48 -11.40
CA ASP A 226 10.42 21.30 -10.77
C ASP A 226 10.21 21.11 -9.27
N ASP A 227 10.50 19.91 -8.75
CA ASP A 227 10.33 19.57 -7.33
C ASP A 227 11.66 19.17 -6.70
N ARG A 228 12.01 19.83 -5.62
CA ARG A 228 13.09 19.43 -4.72
C ARG A 228 12.48 19.01 -3.38
N TYR A 229 12.67 17.75 -2.99
CA TYR A 229 12.09 17.25 -1.75
C TYR A 229 13.09 16.54 -0.86
N PHE A 230 12.80 16.55 0.44
CA PHE A 230 13.57 15.90 1.49
C PHE A 230 12.69 14.82 2.11
N HIS A 231 13.18 13.58 2.10
CA HIS A 231 12.52 12.45 2.75
C HIS A 231 13.24 12.10 4.04
N ASP A 232 12.52 12.15 5.16
CA ASP A 232 13.03 11.77 6.48
C ASP A 232 12.90 10.26 6.69
N GLN A 233 14.02 9.57 6.52
CA GLN A 233 14.10 8.12 6.65
C GLN A 233 14.14 7.64 8.10
N GLY A 234 14.45 8.52 9.06
CA GLY A 234 14.81 8.10 10.41
C GLY A 234 16.22 7.50 10.47
N ALA A 235 16.51 6.71 11.49
CA ALA A 235 17.87 6.35 11.88
C ALA A 235 18.59 5.37 10.94
N TYR A 236 17.84 4.54 10.19
CA TYR A 236 18.42 3.49 9.36
C TYR A 236 17.65 3.30 8.05
N VAL A 237 18.35 2.79 7.04
CA VAL A 237 17.71 2.29 5.83
C VAL A 237 17.18 0.89 6.10
N ARG A 238 15.86 0.76 6.11
CA ARG A 238 15.16 -0.52 6.23
C ARG A 238 14.64 -0.97 4.87
N THR A 239 14.08 -2.15 4.81
CA THR A 239 13.82 -2.95 3.61
C THR A 239 13.26 -2.19 2.40
N HIS A 240 12.20 -1.41 2.54
CA HIS A 240 11.53 -0.77 1.40
C HIS A 240 11.74 0.74 1.32
N ALA A 241 12.55 1.32 2.18
CA ALA A 241 12.64 2.77 2.37
C ALA A 241 13.06 3.53 1.10
N ALA A 242 14.11 3.09 0.42
CA ALA A 242 14.57 3.73 -0.81
C ALA A 242 13.51 3.75 -1.92
N ARG A 243 12.58 2.79 -1.90
CA ARG A 243 11.48 2.72 -2.87
C ARG A 243 10.46 3.83 -2.69
N VAL A 244 10.23 4.30 -1.45
CA VAL A 244 9.29 5.41 -1.18
C VAL A 244 9.79 6.67 -1.86
N VAL A 245 11.06 7.01 -1.67
CA VAL A 245 11.69 8.20 -2.28
C VAL A 245 11.65 8.11 -3.80
N HIS A 246 12.01 6.96 -4.36
CA HIS A 246 11.99 6.76 -5.80
C HIS A 246 10.58 6.88 -6.42
N MET A 247 9.58 6.31 -5.75
CA MET A 247 8.19 6.44 -6.19
C MET A 247 7.67 7.87 -6.11
N THR A 248 8.07 8.63 -5.09
CA THR A 248 7.72 10.05 -4.99
C THR A 248 8.21 10.80 -6.24
N ALA A 249 9.46 10.61 -6.66
CA ALA A 249 10.00 11.24 -7.87
C ALA A 249 9.27 10.81 -9.16
N GLY A 250 8.94 9.52 -9.29
CA GLY A 250 8.35 8.98 -10.52
C GLY A 250 6.87 9.32 -10.72
N ILE A 251 6.07 9.41 -9.64
CA ILE A 251 4.61 9.46 -9.73
C ILE A 251 4.03 10.87 -9.53
N LEU A 252 4.84 11.86 -9.14
CA LEU A 252 4.35 13.22 -8.86
C LEU A 252 3.52 13.82 -10.00
N PRO A 253 3.84 13.71 -11.30
CA PRO A 253 2.99 14.27 -12.36
C PRO A 253 1.56 13.71 -12.39
N GLY A 254 1.35 12.48 -11.90
CA GLY A 254 0.01 11.84 -11.77
C GLY A 254 -0.80 11.81 -13.06
N PRO A 255 -2.11 12.14 -13.02
CA PRO A 255 -3.01 12.05 -14.17
C PRO A 255 -2.85 13.20 -15.18
N TYR A 256 -1.86 14.09 -14.98
CA TYR A 256 -1.76 15.30 -15.78
C TYR A 256 -0.64 15.24 -16.84
N ARG A 257 -0.87 15.90 -17.97
CA ARG A 257 0.17 16.19 -18.95
C ARG A 257 1.13 17.21 -18.37
N VAL A 258 2.39 16.84 -18.31
CA VAL A 258 3.47 17.70 -17.84
C VAL A 258 4.59 17.60 -18.88
N PRO A 259 4.75 18.58 -19.79
CA PRO A 259 5.70 18.50 -20.89
C PRO A 259 7.17 18.47 -20.46
N ALA A 260 7.52 19.12 -19.35
CA ALA A 260 8.85 19.09 -18.77
C ALA A 260 8.76 18.85 -17.25
N TYR A 261 9.56 17.94 -16.75
CA TYR A 261 9.52 17.53 -15.35
C TYR A 261 10.93 17.29 -14.80
N ARG A 262 11.15 17.71 -13.57
CA ARG A 262 12.33 17.37 -12.79
C ARG A 262 11.96 17.17 -11.33
N ALA A 263 12.42 16.06 -10.75
CA ALA A 263 12.37 15.80 -9.32
C ALA A 263 13.77 15.50 -8.79
N VAL A 264 14.13 16.13 -7.68
CA VAL A 264 15.37 15.89 -6.94
C VAL A 264 15.02 15.56 -5.51
N GLY A 265 15.06 14.26 -5.17
CA GLY A 265 14.73 13.74 -3.84
C GLY A 265 15.98 13.49 -3.00
N HIS A 266 16.07 14.15 -1.86
CA HIS A 266 17.11 13.96 -0.86
C HIS A 266 16.68 12.87 0.13
N PHE A 267 17.39 11.76 0.15
CA PHE A 267 17.15 10.64 1.05
C PHE A 267 18.01 10.79 2.29
N ARG A 268 17.40 11.24 3.40
CA ARG A 268 18.08 11.72 4.61
C ARG A 268 17.82 10.83 5.81
N LEU A 269 18.89 10.55 6.57
CA LEU A 269 18.80 9.94 7.90
C LEU A 269 18.66 11.01 8.98
N THR A 270 17.88 10.68 10.01
CA THR A 270 17.68 11.48 11.23
C THR A 270 17.66 10.55 12.45
N ASN A 271 17.71 11.10 13.66
CA ASN A 271 17.65 10.32 14.90
C ASN A 271 16.20 10.00 15.35
N LYS A 272 15.38 9.54 14.39
CA LYS A 272 14.00 9.11 14.62
C LYS A 272 13.83 7.63 14.29
N THR A 273 12.72 7.04 14.74
CA THR A 273 12.34 5.68 14.34
C THR A 273 12.42 5.52 12.82
N PRO A 274 13.03 4.45 12.30
CA PRO A 274 13.15 4.24 10.86
C PRO A 274 11.82 4.27 10.12
N ALA A 275 11.81 4.85 8.92
CA ALA A 275 10.65 4.88 8.05
C ALA A 275 10.70 3.75 7.02
N ALA A 276 9.51 3.28 6.61
CA ALA A 276 9.33 2.34 5.52
C ALA A 276 8.00 2.61 4.80
N THR A 277 7.50 1.61 4.06
CA THR A 277 6.24 1.76 3.33
C THR A 277 5.03 1.79 4.26
N TYR A 278 4.15 2.73 4.01
CA TYR A 278 2.78 2.75 4.50
C TYR A 278 1.83 2.91 3.30
N ARG A 279 0.69 2.27 3.32
CA ARG A 279 -0.38 2.25 2.30
C ARG A 279 -0.33 3.44 1.33
N ALA A 280 -0.20 3.20 0.02
CA ALA A 280 0.07 4.18 -1.03
C ALA A 280 1.39 5.00 -0.84
N PRO A 281 2.55 4.34 -0.55
CA PRO A 281 3.80 5.05 -0.33
C PRO A 281 4.21 5.86 -1.58
N GLY A 282 4.60 7.11 -1.38
CA GLY A 282 4.93 8.07 -2.44
C GLY A 282 3.70 8.66 -3.15
N ARG A 283 2.56 7.92 -3.24
CA ARG A 283 1.35 8.40 -3.94
C ARG A 283 0.48 9.28 -3.08
N TYR A 284 0.36 8.98 -1.78
CA TYR A 284 -0.32 9.87 -0.84
C TYR A 284 0.36 11.23 -0.79
N GLU A 285 1.69 11.22 -0.64
CA GLU A 285 2.52 12.41 -0.54
C GLU A 285 2.46 13.25 -1.83
N THR A 286 2.70 12.62 -2.98
CA THR A 286 2.69 13.33 -4.27
C THR A 286 1.29 13.80 -4.67
N THR A 287 0.23 13.11 -4.28
CA THR A 287 -1.13 13.57 -4.55
C THR A 287 -1.43 14.83 -3.75
N PHE A 288 -1.05 14.88 -2.47
CA PHE A 288 -1.16 16.12 -1.70
C PHE A 288 -0.41 17.26 -2.39
N VAL A 289 0.85 17.08 -2.70
CA VAL A 289 1.71 18.12 -3.31
C VAL A 289 1.17 18.60 -4.66
N ARG A 290 0.81 17.65 -5.53
CA ARG A 290 0.30 17.95 -6.88
C ARG A 290 -1.05 18.65 -6.85
N GLU A 291 -2.00 18.18 -6.05
CA GLU A 291 -3.34 18.76 -6.02
C GLU A 291 -3.34 20.15 -5.35
N ARG A 292 -2.47 20.37 -4.35
CA ARG A 292 -2.23 21.71 -3.81
C ARG A 292 -1.62 22.65 -4.87
N LEU A 293 -0.78 22.13 -5.78
CA LEU A 293 -0.28 22.90 -6.91
C LEU A 293 -1.40 23.28 -7.88
N ILE A 294 -2.31 22.37 -8.20
CA ILE A 294 -3.49 22.66 -9.04
C ILE A 294 -4.33 23.78 -8.42
N ASP A 295 -4.61 23.71 -7.13
CA ASP A 295 -5.36 24.74 -6.41
C ASP A 295 -4.65 26.11 -6.42
N ALA A 296 -3.32 26.11 -6.29
CA ALA A 296 -2.52 27.33 -6.36
C ALA A 296 -2.52 27.95 -7.77
N ILE A 297 -2.45 27.15 -8.82
CA ILE A 297 -2.59 27.60 -10.22
C ILE A 297 -3.98 28.23 -10.42
N ALA A 298 -5.04 27.53 -9.99
CA ALA A 298 -6.41 28.01 -10.09
C ALA A 298 -6.59 29.37 -9.40
N THR A 299 -6.08 29.49 -8.18
CA THR A 299 -6.08 30.75 -7.41
C THR A 299 -5.32 31.87 -8.10
N LYS A 300 -4.11 31.58 -8.61
CA LYS A 300 -3.25 32.56 -9.29
C LYS A 300 -3.90 33.15 -10.53
N LEU A 301 -4.68 32.33 -11.24
CA LEU A 301 -5.34 32.71 -12.49
C LEU A 301 -6.80 33.14 -12.32
N GLY A 302 -7.41 32.92 -11.14
CA GLY A 302 -8.80 33.21 -10.88
C GLY A 302 -9.77 32.30 -11.66
N ILE A 303 -9.40 31.05 -11.91
CA ILE A 303 -10.21 30.03 -12.61
C ILE A 303 -10.59 28.89 -11.67
N ASP A 304 -11.63 28.13 -12.03
CA ASP A 304 -12.07 26.97 -11.25
C ASP A 304 -11.00 25.88 -11.25
N ALA A 305 -10.70 25.32 -10.09
CA ALA A 305 -9.66 24.30 -9.95
C ALA A 305 -9.99 23.00 -10.71
N ASN A 306 -11.28 22.64 -10.87
CA ASN A 306 -11.69 21.50 -11.67
C ASN A 306 -11.50 21.77 -13.17
N GLU A 307 -11.58 23.03 -13.59
CA GLU A 307 -11.23 23.41 -14.95
C GLU A 307 -9.73 23.32 -15.20
N VAL A 308 -8.88 23.66 -14.23
CA VAL A 308 -7.43 23.41 -14.31
C VAL A 308 -7.13 21.91 -14.41
N ARG A 309 -7.83 21.07 -13.62
CA ARG A 309 -7.73 19.61 -13.70
C ARG A 309 -8.09 19.10 -15.09
N ARG A 310 -9.22 19.55 -15.63
CA ARG A 310 -9.72 19.18 -16.97
C ARG A 310 -8.73 19.51 -18.08
N ARG A 311 -8.18 20.73 -18.08
CA ARG A 311 -7.24 21.19 -19.12
C ARG A 311 -5.92 20.43 -19.13
N ASN A 312 -5.51 19.93 -17.98
CA ASN A 312 -4.25 19.22 -17.83
C ASN A 312 -4.38 17.69 -17.83
N ALA A 313 -5.57 17.14 -17.59
CA ALA A 313 -5.76 15.69 -17.55
C ALA A 313 -5.40 15.04 -18.89
N ILE A 314 -4.72 13.89 -18.84
CA ILE A 314 -4.45 13.05 -19.98
C ILE A 314 -5.79 12.59 -20.56
N ALA A 315 -5.96 12.73 -21.87
CA ALA A 315 -7.21 12.40 -22.54
C ALA A 315 -7.32 10.87 -22.80
N VAL A 316 -8.55 10.40 -22.96
CA VAL A 316 -8.82 8.96 -23.17
C VAL A 316 -8.21 8.42 -24.46
N ASP A 317 -8.11 9.23 -25.51
CA ASP A 317 -7.52 8.89 -26.80
C ASP A 317 -5.99 8.91 -26.81
N GLU A 318 -5.36 9.36 -25.71
CA GLU A 318 -3.91 9.27 -25.47
C GLU A 318 -3.49 7.95 -24.81
N MET A 319 -4.46 7.08 -24.41
CA MET A 319 -4.16 5.80 -23.75
C MET A 319 -3.80 4.70 -24.78
N PRO A 320 -2.81 3.83 -24.51
CA PRO A 320 -1.93 3.86 -23.33
C PRO A 320 -0.97 5.05 -23.36
N TYR A 321 -0.81 5.71 -22.19
CA TYR A 321 0.02 6.90 -22.06
C TYR A 321 1.38 6.55 -21.43
N HIS A 322 2.41 6.67 -22.25
CA HIS A 322 3.79 6.46 -21.79
C HIS A 322 4.37 7.72 -21.17
N ARG A 323 4.96 7.57 -19.99
CA ARG A 323 5.69 8.63 -19.29
C ARG A 323 7.14 8.21 -19.09
N PRO A 324 8.13 8.98 -19.56
CA PRO A 324 9.55 8.61 -19.48
C PRO A 324 10.11 8.78 -18.06
N LEU A 325 9.49 8.12 -17.11
CA LEU A 325 9.84 8.03 -15.69
C LEU A 325 9.73 6.58 -15.24
N GLU A 326 10.34 6.27 -14.12
CA GLU A 326 10.31 4.94 -13.55
C GLU A 326 9.63 4.91 -12.18
N ALA A 327 8.88 3.85 -11.93
CA ALA A 327 8.38 3.50 -10.62
C ALA A 327 8.79 2.07 -10.29
N LEU A 328 9.64 1.90 -9.27
CA LEU A 328 10.18 0.60 -8.84
C LEU A 328 10.99 -0.16 -9.93
N GLY A 329 11.68 0.57 -10.80
CA GLY A 329 12.50 0.00 -11.87
C GLY A 329 11.72 -0.42 -13.12
N GLU A 330 10.46 -0.03 -13.22
CA GLU A 330 9.63 -0.19 -14.41
C GLU A 330 9.22 1.18 -14.96
N GLU A 331 9.21 1.33 -16.27
CA GLU A 331 8.68 2.51 -16.95
C GLU A 331 7.19 2.70 -16.64
N ILE A 332 6.77 3.95 -16.55
CA ILE A 332 5.37 4.27 -16.27
C ILE A 332 4.58 4.32 -17.56
N GLU A 333 3.63 3.39 -17.70
CA GLU A 333 2.67 3.37 -18.78
C GLU A 333 1.26 3.24 -18.22
N TYR A 334 0.42 4.26 -18.37
CA TYR A 334 -0.98 4.20 -17.97
C TYR A 334 -1.76 3.43 -19.01
N ASP A 335 -2.16 2.22 -18.65
CA ASP A 335 -2.72 1.21 -19.57
C ASP A 335 -4.11 1.56 -20.11
N SER A 336 -4.93 2.22 -19.29
CA SER A 336 -6.30 2.58 -19.62
C SER A 336 -6.87 3.62 -18.67
N GLY A 337 -7.80 4.45 -19.12
CA GLY A 337 -8.50 5.40 -18.24
C GLY A 337 -9.17 6.54 -18.98
N ASP A 338 -10.15 7.16 -18.30
CA ASP A 338 -10.84 8.38 -18.71
C ASP A 338 -10.98 9.30 -17.48
N TYR A 339 -9.95 10.09 -17.26
CA TYR A 339 -9.85 10.96 -16.08
C TYR A 339 -10.90 12.07 -16.10
N VAL A 340 -11.14 12.66 -17.27
CA VAL A 340 -12.12 13.74 -17.45
C VAL A 340 -13.55 13.20 -17.29
N GLY A 341 -13.86 12.06 -17.89
CA GLY A 341 -15.18 11.45 -17.74
C GLY A 341 -15.47 10.99 -16.31
N LEU A 342 -14.44 10.59 -15.53
CA LEU A 342 -14.62 10.30 -14.11
C LEU A 342 -14.88 11.57 -13.30
N LEU A 343 -14.20 12.69 -13.62
CA LEU A 343 -14.47 14.00 -13.01
C LEU A 343 -15.89 14.45 -13.29
N ASP A 344 -16.37 14.34 -14.53
CA ASP A 344 -17.72 14.70 -14.91
C ASP A 344 -18.79 13.87 -14.19
N LYS A 345 -18.54 12.56 -14.06
CA LYS A 345 -19.40 11.64 -13.32
C LYS A 345 -19.47 12.02 -11.84
N LEU A 346 -18.35 12.37 -11.21
CA LEU A 346 -18.34 12.83 -9.82
C LEU A 346 -19.07 14.15 -9.65
N LEU A 347 -18.78 15.15 -10.50
CA LEU A 347 -19.44 16.47 -10.44
C LEU A 347 -20.96 16.36 -10.60
N ALA A 348 -21.41 15.47 -11.47
CA ALA A 348 -22.84 15.19 -11.65
C ALA A 348 -23.45 14.52 -10.42
N ALA A 349 -22.75 13.51 -9.84
CA ALA A 349 -23.24 12.77 -8.68
C ALA A 349 -23.38 13.64 -7.43
N VAL A 350 -22.43 14.57 -7.21
CA VAL A 350 -22.49 15.51 -6.08
C VAL A 350 -23.35 16.75 -6.38
N GLU A 351 -24.02 16.81 -7.54
CA GLU A 351 -24.81 17.95 -8.02
C GLU A 351 -24.05 19.29 -7.84
N TRP A 352 -22.82 19.35 -8.36
CA TRP A 352 -21.84 20.35 -7.99
C TRP A 352 -22.34 21.80 -8.04
N ASP A 353 -23.15 22.19 -9.01
CA ASP A 353 -23.68 23.57 -9.09
C ASP A 353 -24.65 23.88 -7.96
N LYS A 354 -25.50 22.93 -7.57
CA LYS A 354 -26.37 23.07 -6.41
C LYS A 354 -25.57 23.11 -5.11
N ARG A 355 -24.57 22.27 -5.00
CA ARG A 355 -23.68 22.24 -3.83
C ARG A 355 -22.91 23.53 -3.66
N LYS A 356 -22.38 24.12 -4.73
CA LYS A 356 -21.75 25.46 -4.69
C LYS A 356 -22.70 26.53 -4.16
N ALA A 357 -23.94 26.54 -4.65
CA ALA A 357 -24.94 27.50 -4.20
C ALA A 357 -25.33 27.29 -2.71
N GLU A 358 -25.42 26.04 -2.27
CA GLU A 358 -25.66 25.68 -0.86
C GLU A 358 -24.52 26.19 0.04
N LEU A 359 -23.27 25.86 -0.29
CA LEU A 359 -22.10 26.30 0.46
C LEU A 359 -21.99 27.82 0.52
N ALA A 360 -22.28 28.52 -0.58
CA ALA A 360 -22.32 29.99 -0.60
C ALA A 360 -23.36 30.56 0.36
N ARG A 361 -24.58 29.97 0.38
CA ARG A 361 -25.66 30.37 1.32
C ARG A 361 -25.23 30.13 2.78
N ARG A 362 -24.64 28.97 3.10
CA ARG A 362 -24.18 28.64 4.45
C ARG A 362 -23.08 29.61 4.91
N ARG A 363 -22.15 29.94 4.03
CA ARG A 363 -21.11 30.95 4.31
C ARG A 363 -21.68 32.33 4.55
N ALA A 364 -22.70 32.74 3.79
CA ALA A 364 -23.45 33.99 4.03
C ALA A 364 -24.17 34.01 5.37
N ALA A 365 -24.54 32.84 5.90
CA ALA A 365 -25.13 32.68 7.24
C ALA A 365 -24.06 32.60 8.36
N GLY A 366 -22.78 32.75 8.03
CA GLY A 366 -21.66 32.80 8.98
C GLY A 366 -20.97 31.47 9.25
N GLU A 367 -21.35 30.37 8.58
CA GLU A 367 -20.63 29.10 8.70
C GLU A 367 -19.30 29.13 7.93
N ALA A 368 -18.27 28.49 8.50
CA ALA A 368 -17.03 28.25 7.79
C ALA A 368 -17.07 26.85 7.15
N VAL A 369 -17.66 26.77 5.96
CA VAL A 369 -17.82 25.52 5.20
C VAL A 369 -17.20 25.65 3.83
N GLY A 370 -16.60 24.57 3.33
CA GLY A 370 -15.95 24.57 2.03
C GLY A 370 -15.87 23.19 1.42
N ALA A 371 -15.58 23.14 0.13
CA ALA A 371 -15.41 21.92 -0.61
C ALA A 371 -14.02 21.80 -1.25
N GLY A 372 -13.55 20.55 -1.39
CA GLY A 372 -12.26 20.25 -2.01
C GLY A 372 -12.30 19.00 -2.87
N PHE A 373 -11.43 18.97 -3.86
CA PHE A 373 -11.27 17.84 -4.78
C PHE A 373 -9.80 17.41 -4.83
N ALA A 374 -9.58 16.12 -5.10
CA ALA A 374 -8.26 15.60 -5.39
C ALA A 374 -8.32 14.46 -6.40
N MET A 375 -7.64 14.61 -7.52
CA MET A 375 -7.51 13.57 -8.54
C MET A 375 -6.19 12.82 -8.35
N PHE A 376 -6.23 11.50 -8.46
CA PHE A 376 -5.04 10.67 -8.29
C PHE A 376 -4.95 9.54 -9.30
N VAL A 377 -3.72 9.07 -9.51
CA VAL A 377 -3.40 7.79 -10.12
C VAL A 377 -2.70 6.94 -9.08
N GLU A 378 -3.14 5.70 -8.94
CA GLU A 378 -2.51 4.69 -8.10
C GLU A 378 -1.82 3.67 -9.00
N LYS A 379 -0.92 2.88 -8.47
CA LYS A 379 -0.33 1.75 -9.17
C LYS A 379 -0.69 0.44 -8.49
N SER A 380 -0.92 -0.60 -9.28
CA SER A 380 -1.28 -1.91 -8.76
C SER A 380 -0.69 -3.03 -9.61
N GLY A 381 -0.83 -4.28 -9.15
CA GLY A 381 -0.39 -5.42 -9.92
C GLY A 381 1.12 -5.56 -10.06
N LEU A 382 1.91 -5.16 -9.05
CA LEU A 382 3.37 -5.32 -9.10
C LEU A 382 3.75 -6.78 -9.35
N GLY A 383 4.48 -7.02 -10.44
CA GLY A 383 4.99 -8.29 -10.90
C GLY A 383 6.26 -8.78 -10.16
N PRO A 384 7.07 -9.61 -10.84
CA PRO A 384 6.91 -10.01 -12.23
C PRO A 384 5.89 -11.12 -12.47
N ALA A 385 5.64 -12.01 -11.47
CA ALA A 385 4.77 -13.17 -11.65
C ALA A 385 4.03 -13.54 -10.35
N ASP A 386 3.03 -14.39 -10.48
CA ASP A 386 2.45 -15.13 -9.36
C ASP A 386 2.04 -16.53 -9.81
N GLY A 387 1.98 -17.48 -8.88
CA GLY A 387 1.67 -18.86 -9.14
C GLY A 387 0.69 -19.44 -8.12
N VAL A 388 -0.11 -20.39 -8.58
CA VAL A 388 -1.02 -21.18 -7.73
C VAL A 388 -0.96 -22.64 -8.12
N ARG A 389 -1.27 -23.53 -7.16
CA ARG A 389 -1.57 -24.94 -7.41
C ARG A 389 -2.99 -25.20 -6.93
N ILE A 390 -3.81 -25.83 -7.78
CA ILE A 390 -5.19 -26.16 -7.48
C ILE A 390 -5.33 -27.67 -7.55
N GLU A 391 -5.88 -28.27 -6.51
CA GLU A 391 -6.04 -29.72 -6.35
C GLU A 391 -7.50 -30.03 -5.96
N VAL A 392 -8.03 -31.12 -6.51
CA VAL A 392 -9.37 -31.64 -6.15
C VAL A 392 -9.19 -33.02 -5.53
N ASP A 393 -9.76 -33.23 -4.34
CA ASP A 393 -9.74 -34.49 -3.68
C ASP A 393 -10.97 -35.38 -4.05
N SER A 394 -11.00 -36.63 -3.57
CA SER A 394 -12.08 -37.59 -3.83
C SER A 394 -13.45 -37.16 -3.27
N SER A 395 -13.48 -36.21 -2.35
CA SER A 395 -14.75 -35.65 -1.85
C SER A 395 -15.28 -34.51 -2.76
N GLY A 396 -14.50 -34.08 -3.75
CA GLY A 396 -14.78 -32.94 -4.61
C GLY A 396 -14.48 -31.57 -3.95
N MET A 397 -13.75 -31.59 -2.83
CA MET A 397 -13.21 -30.34 -2.26
C MET A 397 -12.01 -29.87 -3.08
N VAL A 398 -11.92 -28.58 -3.25
CA VAL A 398 -10.85 -27.91 -4.01
C VAL A 398 -9.91 -27.23 -3.02
N GLU A 399 -8.62 -27.55 -3.06
CA GLU A 399 -7.59 -26.78 -2.38
C GLU A 399 -6.84 -25.91 -3.37
N LEU A 400 -6.84 -24.60 -3.13
CA LEU A 400 -6.05 -23.60 -3.85
C LEU A 400 -4.88 -23.19 -2.98
N ILE A 401 -3.67 -23.52 -3.39
CA ILE A 401 -2.43 -23.23 -2.67
C ILE A 401 -1.70 -22.10 -3.41
N THR A 402 -1.32 -21.04 -2.68
CA THR A 402 -0.69 -19.86 -3.27
C THR A 402 0.38 -19.26 -2.37
N GLY A 403 1.37 -18.62 -2.98
CA GLY A 403 2.36 -17.77 -2.31
C GLY A 403 1.88 -16.35 -2.02
N GLY A 404 0.60 -16.05 -2.24
CA GLY A 404 -0.05 -14.84 -1.79
C GLY A 404 -0.12 -14.75 -0.27
N ALA A 405 -0.67 -13.65 0.26
CA ALA A 405 -0.79 -13.43 1.70
C ALA A 405 -2.12 -12.75 2.04
N SER A 406 -2.65 -13.04 3.23
CA SER A 406 -3.85 -12.42 3.78
C SER A 406 -3.51 -11.57 5.00
N LEU A 407 -4.00 -10.34 4.99
CA LEU A 407 -3.84 -9.38 6.10
C LEU A 407 -5.21 -8.92 6.63
N GLY A 408 -6.28 -9.66 6.30
CA GLY A 408 -7.66 -9.32 6.60
C GLY A 408 -8.40 -8.60 5.47
N GLN A 409 -7.80 -8.49 4.26
CA GLN A 409 -8.38 -7.79 3.11
C GLN A 409 -9.38 -8.64 2.29
N GLY A 410 -9.74 -9.85 2.76
CA GLY A 410 -10.66 -10.75 2.05
C GLY A 410 -10.01 -11.55 0.92
N PHE A 411 -8.71 -11.80 1.02
CA PHE A 411 -7.91 -12.51 0.02
C PHE A 411 -8.48 -13.88 -0.30
N GLU A 412 -8.73 -14.70 0.71
CA GLU A 412 -9.23 -16.07 0.58
C GLU A 412 -10.59 -16.09 -0.13
N THR A 413 -11.48 -15.16 0.24
CA THR A 413 -12.81 -15.05 -0.37
C THR A 413 -12.72 -14.75 -1.86
N VAL A 414 -11.88 -13.77 -2.25
CA VAL A 414 -11.73 -13.40 -3.66
C VAL A 414 -11.09 -14.53 -4.47
N MET A 415 -10.06 -15.19 -3.95
CA MET A 415 -9.42 -16.32 -4.63
C MET A 415 -10.40 -17.50 -4.79
N ALA A 416 -11.19 -17.81 -3.75
CA ALA A 416 -12.21 -18.83 -3.80
C ALA A 416 -13.28 -18.50 -4.86
N GLN A 417 -13.75 -17.26 -4.93
CA GLN A 417 -14.74 -16.81 -5.92
C GLN A 417 -14.22 -16.96 -7.35
N VAL A 418 -12.99 -16.50 -7.64
CA VAL A 418 -12.40 -16.62 -8.98
C VAL A 418 -12.18 -18.08 -9.37
N CYS A 419 -11.69 -18.90 -8.45
CA CYS A 419 -11.51 -20.34 -8.68
C CYS A 419 -12.85 -21.02 -8.95
N ALA A 420 -13.85 -20.78 -8.12
CA ALA A 420 -15.17 -21.38 -8.20
C ALA A 420 -15.91 -21.02 -9.49
N GLU A 421 -15.94 -19.76 -9.85
CA GLU A 421 -16.57 -19.27 -11.10
C GLU A 421 -15.91 -19.89 -12.32
N THR A 422 -14.58 -19.94 -12.35
CA THR A 422 -13.84 -20.49 -13.50
C THR A 422 -13.97 -22.01 -13.61
N LEU A 423 -13.90 -22.71 -12.49
CA LEU A 423 -13.96 -24.18 -12.45
C LEU A 423 -15.38 -24.73 -12.57
N GLY A 424 -16.40 -23.95 -12.16
CA GLY A 424 -17.81 -24.39 -12.12
C GLY A 424 -18.19 -25.13 -10.85
N VAL A 425 -17.70 -24.66 -9.69
CA VAL A 425 -17.99 -25.22 -8.36
C VAL A 425 -18.60 -24.18 -7.44
N ASP A 426 -19.21 -24.60 -6.33
CA ASP A 426 -19.59 -23.69 -5.25
C ASP A 426 -18.33 -23.15 -4.55
N TYR A 427 -18.23 -21.84 -4.34
CA TYR A 427 -17.07 -21.22 -3.68
C TYR A 427 -16.81 -21.76 -2.27
N ARG A 428 -17.83 -22.25 -1.57
CA ARG A 428 -17.71 -22.89 -0.25
C ARG A 428 -16.98 -24.24 -0.27
N ARG A 429 -16.78 -24.81 -1.45
CA ARG A 429 -15.96 -26.01 -1.67
C ARG A 429 -14.50 -25.68 -1.98
N VAL A 430 -14.13 -24.41 -2.06
CA VAL A 430 -12.76 -23.97 -2.32
C VAL A 430 -12.13 -23.54 -1.00
N ARG A 431 -11.11 -24.26 -0.56
CA ARG A 431 -10.23 -23.88 0.54
C ARG A 431 -8.99 -23.21 -0.01
N VAL A 432 -8.67 -22.01 0.48
CA VAL A 432 -7.46 -21.28 0.08
C VAL A 432 -6.39 -21.44 1.15
N THR A 433 -5.24 -21.99 0.76
CA THR A 433 -4.04 -22.13 1.60
C THR A 433 -3.00 -21.14 1.13
N HIS A 434 -2.58 -20.24 2.02
CA HIS A 434 -1.60 -19.19 1.74
C HIS A 434 -0.60 -19.03 2.89
N GLY A 435 0.44 -18.20 2.69
CA GLY A 435 1.34 -17.79 3.76
C GLY A 435 2.22 -18.91 4.33
N GLN A 436 2.40 -20.03 3.61
CA GLN A 436 3.16 -21.19 4.05
C GLN A 436 4.25 -21.53 3.03
N THR A 437 5.50 -21.26 3.38
CA THR A 437 6.63 -21.42 2.44
C THR A 437 7.02 -22.87 2.17
N ASP A 438 6.55 -23.81 2.99
CA ASP A 438 6.71 -25.26 2.81
C ASP A 438 5.65 -25.89 1.90
N ARG A 439 4.55 -25.17 1.60
CA ARG A 439 3.45 -25.66 0.75
C ARG A 439 3.59 -25.26 -0.71
N ILE A 440 4.27 -24.17 -1.00
CA ILE A 440 4.53 -23.65 -2.34
C ILE A 440 5.89 -22.96 -2.39
N ALA A 441 6.65 -23.18 -3.46
CA ALA A 441 8.04 -22.75 -3.55
C ALA A 441 8.22 -21.24 -3.88
N TYR A 442 7.17 -20.57 -4.33
CA TYR A 442 7.24 -19.18 -4.78
C TYR A 442 6.05 -18.36 -4.31
N GLY A 443 6.32 -17.13 -3.90
CA GLY A 443 5.31 -16.15 -3.58
C GLY A 443 5.90 -14.78 -3.31
N ILE A 444 5.20 -13.74 -3.73
CA ILE A 444 5.60 -12.35 -3.46
C ILE A 444 4.77 -11.74 -2.32
N GLY A 445 3.69 -12.39 -1.91
CA GLY A 445 2.81 -11.94 -0.83
C GLY A 445 1.87 -10.81 -1.23
N ALA A 446 1.42 -10.00 -0.24
CA ALA A 446 0.41 -8.96 -0.41
C ALA A 446 0.98 -7.55 -0.22
N HIS A 447 1.19 -6.82 -1.30
CA HIS A 447 1.60 -5.40 -1.30
C HIS A 447 1.32 -4.76 -2.66
N ALA A 448 1.44 -3.44 -2.79
CA ALA A 448 1.26 -2.71 -4.04
C ALA A 448 -0.06 -3.07 -4.77
N SER A 449 -1.12 -3.29 -4.01
CA SER A 449 -2.47 -3.67 -4.49
C SER A 449 -2.44 -4.79 -5.55
N ARG A 450 -1.49 -5.76 -5.40
CA ARG A 450 -1.19 -6.80 -6.39
C ARG A 450 -2.06 -8.06 -6.28
N ALA A 451 -2.54 -8.37 -5.07
CA ALA A 451 -3.12 -9.68 -4.79
C ALA A 451 -4.24 -10.09 -5.77
N THR A 452 -5.24 -9.23 -5.98
CA THR A 452 -6.32 -9.54 -6.92
C THR A 452 -5.82 -9.53 -8.37
N VAL A 453 -4.96 -8.58 -8.77
CA VAL A 453 -4.45 -8.54 -10.16
C VAL A 453 -3.60 -9.76 -10.48
N MET A 454 -2.66 -10.11 -9.63
CA MET A 454 -1.67 -11.15 -9.89
C MET A 454 -2.16 -12.56 -9.52
N THR A 455 -2.54 -12.74 -8.25
CA THR A 455 -2.91 -14.07 -7.74
C THR A 455 -4.25 -14.53 -8.28
N ALA A 456 -5.24 -13.62 -8.47
CA ALA A 456 -6.51 -14.03 -9.07
C ALA A 456 -6.35 -14.35 -10.58
N SER A 457 -5.47 -13.67 -11.30
CA SER A 457 -5.16 -14.02 -12.68
C SER A 457 -4.47 -15.39 -12.79
N ALA A 458 -3.52 -15.68 -11.89
CA ALA A 458 -2.90 -17.00 -11.79
C ALA A 458 -3.94 -18.09 -11.42
N THR A 459 -4.85 -17.77 -10.50
CA THR A 459 -5.97 -18.64 -10.10
C THR A 459 -6.88 -18.95 -11.28
N HIS A 460 -7.28 -17.92 -12.03
CA HIS A 460 -8.07 -18.11 -13.25
C HIS A 460 -7.36 -19.05 -14.24
N ASN A 461 -6.09 -18.79 -14.54
CA ASN A 461 -5.31 -19.61 -15.47
C ASN A 461 -5.18 -21.06 -15.00
N GLY A 462 -4.97 -21.29 -13.69
CA GLY A 462 -4.91 -22.63 -13.11
C GLY A 462 -6.27 -23.35 -13.15
N ALA A 463 -7.34 -22.64 -12.81
CA ALA A 463 -8.70 -23.19 -12.85
C ALA A 463 -9.15 -23.55 -14.29
N VAL A 464 -8.78 -22.73 -15.30
CA VAL A 464 -9.02 -23.05 -16.72
C VAL A 464 -8.33 -24.37 -17.11
N LYS A 465 -7.05 -24.56 -16.73
CA LYS A 465 -6.32 -25.80 -17.02
C LYS A 465 -6.92 -27.00 -16.29
N LEU A 466 -7.27 -26.84 -15.01
CA LEU A 466 -7.87 -27.89 -14.22
C LEU A 466 -9.23 -28.30 -14.78
N ARG A 467 -10.04 -27.32 -15.17
CA ARG A 467 -11.33 -27.53 -15.82
C ARG A 467 -11.19 -28.31 -17.12
N ALA A 468 -10.23 -27.96 -17.95
CA ALA A 468 -9.94 -28.69 -19.20
C ALA A 468 -9.54 -30.14 -18.89
N LYS A 469 -8.60 -30.37 -17.96
CA LYS A 469 -8.18 -31.72 -17.52
C LYS A 469 -9.38 -32.56 -17.03
N ALA A 470 -10.27 -31.98 -16.22
CA ALA A 470 -11.46 -32.68 -15.74
C ALA A 470 -12.44 -33.04 -16.88
N ILE A 471 -12.66 -32.12 -17.81
CA ILE A 471 -13.52 -32.35 -18.98
C ILE A 471 -12.94 -33.43 -19.88
N ASP A 472 -11.62 -33.45 -20.12
CA ASP A 472 -10.97 -34.45 -20.98
C ASP A 472 -11.10 -35.87 -20.38
N VAL A 473 -10.93 -36.02 -19.08
CA VAL A 473 -11.16 -37.30 -18.39
C VAL A 473 -12.64 -37.73 -18.47
N ALA A 474 -13.53 -36.76 -18.20
CA ALA A 474 -14.98 -37.03 -18.25
C ALA A 474 -15.47 -37.36 -19.67
N ALA A 475 -14.88 -36.77 -20.72
CA ALA A 475 -15.22 -37.06 -22.12
C ALA A 475 -15.05 -38.55 -22.47
N GLU A 476 -13.98 -39.15 -21.99
CA GLU A 476 -13.72 -40.56 -22.16
C GLU A 476 -14.70 -41.40 -21.33
N LEU A 477 -14.88 -41.08 -20.04
CA LEU A 477 -15.77 -41.83 -19.13
C LEU A 477 -17.25 -41.74 -19.57
N MET A 478 -17.69 -40.59 -20.07
CA MET A 478 -19.07 -40.38 -20.52
C MET A 478 -19.28 -40.71 -22.00
N GLN A 479 -18.24 -41.13 -22.72
CA GLN A 479 -18.24 -41.37 -24.15
C GLN A 479 -18.89 -40.19 -24.92
N ALA A 480 -18.42 -38.98 -24.64
CA ALA A 480 -18.94 -37.74 -25.20
C ALA A 480 -17.80 -36.82 -25.62
N PRO A 481 -17.94 -36.03 -26.68
CA PRO A 481 -16.89 -35.06 -27.09
C PRO A 481 -16.77 -33.97 -26.00
N ALA A 482 -15.53 -33.52 -25.75
CA ALA A 482 -15.21 -32.57 -24.68
C ALA A 482 -15.96 -31.23 -24.85
N ASP A 483 -16.17 -30.77 -26.06
CA ASP A 483 -16.91 -29.54 -26.37
C ASP A 483 -18.42 -29.63 -26.08
N ALA A 484 -18.98 -30.84 -25.97
CA ALA A 484 -20.36 -31.07 -25.55
C ALA A 484 -20.55 -31.13 -24.03
N LEU A 485 -19.45 -31.05 -23.27
CA LEU A 485 -19.45 -31.13 -21.79
C LEU A 485 -19.22 -29.74 -21.17
N ASP A 486 -19.73 -29.61 -19.94
CA ASP A 486 -19.53 -28.46 -19.07
C ASP A 486 -19.42 -28.90 -17.62
N ILE A 487 -18.88 -28.04 -16.73
CA ILE A 487 -18.88 -28.29 -15.29
C ILE A 487 -19.87 -27.32 -14.64
N ILE A 488 -20.87 -27.89 -13.95
CA ILE A 488 -21.89 -27.17 -13.21
C ILE A 488 -21.98 -27.77 -11.82
N ASP A 489 -21.87 -26.94 -10.78
CA ASP A 489 -21.92 -27.35 -9.36
C ASP A 489 -20.98 -28.53 -9.02
N GLY A 490 -19.78 -28.55 -9.62
CA GLY A 490 -18.77 -29.58 -9.36
C GLY A 490 -19.03 -30.92 -10.05
N LYS A 491 -19.92 -30.93 -11.03
CA LYS A 491 -20.24 -32.12 -11.86
C LYS A 491 -20.05 -31.82 -13.32
N VAL A 492 -19.40 -32.70 -14.02
CA VAL A 492 -19.32 -32.66 -15.49
C VAL A 492 -20.66 -33.22 -16.03
N VAL A 493 -21.30 -32.41 -16.86
CA VAL A 493 -22.62 -32.67 -17.47
C VAL A 493 -22.59 -32.45 -18.97
N ARG A 494 -23.56 -33.01 -19.71
CA ARG A 494 -23.77 -32.66 -21.12
C ARG A 494 -24.47 -31.31 -21.23
N LYS A 495 -23.94 -30.36 -22.03
CA LYS A 495 -24.53 -29.03 -22.23
C LYS A 495 -25.98 -29.04 -22.67
N VAL A 496 -26.34 -30.00 -23.53
CA VAL A 496 -27.71 -30.15 -24.06
C VAL A 496 -28.69 -30.81 -23.05
N GLN A 497 -28.22 -31.44 -21.99
CA GLN A 497 -29.02 -32.10 -20.97
C GLN A 497 -28.33 -32.06 -19.60
N PRO A 498 -28.24 -30.87 -18.96
CA PRO A 498 -27.51 -30.71 -17.70
C PRO A 498 -28.05 -31.58 -16.52
N SER A 499 -29.31 -31.91 -16.53
CA SER A 499 -29.96 -32.80 -15.55
C SER A 499 -29.80 -34.31 -15.83
N GLY A 500 -29.10 -34.68 -16.90
CA GLY A 500 -28.81 -36.07 -17.29
C GLY A 500 -27.67 -36.70 -16.48
N PRO A 501 -27.10 -37.80 -17.01
CA PRO A 501 -25.95 -38.44 -16.39
C PRO A 501 -24.78 -37.47 -16.19
N SER A 502 -24.15 -37.51 -15.03
CA SER A 502 -23.04 -36.63 -14.66
C SER A 502 -21.95 -37.40 -13.94
N ILE A 503 -20.74 -36.87 -13.93
CA ILE A 503 -19.61 -37.35 -13.15
C ILE A 503 -19.10 -36.17 -12.28
N SER A 504 -18.99 -36.40 -10.98
CA SER A 504 -18.47 -35.38 -10.06
C SER A 504 -16.96 -35.24 -10.21
N LEU A 505 -16.43 -34.06 -9.84
CA LEU A 505 -14.97 -33.81 -9.79
C LEU A 505 -14.29 -34.79 -8.80
N GLY A 506 -14.98 -35.21 -7.72
CA GLY A 506 -14.46 -36.20 -6.80
C GLY A 506 -14.31 -37.60 -7.44
N GLU A 507 -15.30 -38.06 -8.22
CA GLU A 507 -15.19 -39.32 -8.97
C GLU A 507 -14.07 -39.26 -10.01
N ILE A 508 -13.85 -38.09 -10.66
CA ILE A 508 -12.71 -37.87 -11.57
C ILE A 508 -11.39 -37.93 -10.80
N ALA A 509 -11.31 -37.31 -9.62
CA ALA A 509 -10.13 -37.39 -8.77
C ALA A 509 -9.81 -38.85 -8.36
N ASP A 510 -10.83 -39.68 -8.03
CA ASP A 510 -10.65 -41.07 -7.75
C ASP A 510 -10.16 -41.88 -8.97
N HIS A 511 -10.65 -41.57 -10.18
CA HIS A 511 -10.14 -42.14 -11.40
C HIS A 511 -8.66 -41.82 -11.67
N LEU A 512 -8.21 -40.67 -11.22
CA LEU A 512 -6.83 -40.21 -11.34
C LEU A 512 -5.98 -40.55 -10.10
N ALA A 513 -6.50 -41.28 -9.13
CA ALA A 513 -5.72 -41.67 -7.97
C ALA A 513 -4.56 -42.64 -8.36
N PRO A 514 -3.39 -42.55 -7.72
CA PRO A 514 -2.22 -43.39 -8.03
C PRO A 514 -2.51 -44.89 -7.94
N THR A 515 -3.51 -45.27 -7.12
CA THR A 515 -3.95 -46.65 -6.93
C THR A 515 -5.09 -47.09 -7.86
N SER A 516 -5.57 -46.17 -8.71
CA SER A 516 -6.66 -46.44 -9.64
C SER A 516 -6.23 -47.35 -10.78
N LYS A 517 -7.01 -48.41 -11.03
CA LYS A 517 -6.80 -49.32 -12.18
C LYS A 517 -7.12 -48.63 -13.53
N THR A 518 -7.83 -47.52 -13.50
CA THR A 518 -8.28 -46.76 -14.67
C THR A 518 -7.36 -45.57 -14.98
N LEU A 519 -6.27 -45.37 -14.21
CA LEU A 519 -5.34 -44.27 -14.39
C LEU A 519 -4.67 -44.32 -15.78
N GLY A 520 -4.31 -45.54 -16.27
CA GLY A 520 -3.57 -45.69 -17.53
C GLY A 520 -2.23 -44.98 -17.51
N ASP A 521 -1.90 -44.32 -18.63
CA ASP A 521 -0.68 -43.55 -18.78
C ASP A 521 -0.81 -42.05 -18.32
N ARG A 522 -1.90 -41.71 -17.61
CA ARG A 522 -2.14 -40.33 -17.13
C ARG A 522 -1.33 -40.02 -15.89
N GLU A 523 -1.00 -38.75 -15.73
CA GLU A 523 -0.43 -38.25 -14.48
C GLU A 523 -1.44 -38.36 -13.33
N PRO A 524 -1.04 -38.92 -12.18
CA PRO A 524 -1.89 -39.01 -10.99
C PRO A 524 -2.37 -37.66 -10.48
N GLY A 525 -3.60 -37.65 -9.96
CA GLY A 525 -4.19 -36.48 -9.27
C GLY A 525 -4.94 -35.54 -10.22
N LEU A 526 -6.06 -35.04 -9.74
CA LEU A 526 -6.81 -33.97 -10.40
C LEU A 526 -6.26 -32.62 -9.90
N SER A 527 -5.17 -32.19 -10.51
CA SER A 527 -4.47 -30.95 -10.12
C SER A 527 -3.97 -30.19 -11.36
N ALA A 528 -3.77 -28.87 -11.19
CA ALA A 528 -3.14 -28.01 -12.18
C ALA A 528 -2.41 -26.85 -11.52
N GLU A 529 -1.36 -26.38 -12.19
CA GLU A 529 -0.67 -25.13 -11.83
C GLU A 529 -1.08 -24.00 -12.75
N GLY A 530 -1.36 -22.83 -12.16
CA GLY A 530 -1.63 -21.59 -12.85
C GLY A 530 -0.52 -20.58 -12.61
N TRP A 531 -0.05 -19.94 -13.67
CA TRP A 531 0.92 -18.85 -13.60
C TRP A 531 0.38 -17.63 -14.34
N PHE A 532 0.69 -16.46 -13.80
CA PHE A 532 0.43 -15.19 -14.45
C PHE A 532 1.68 -14.31 -14.38
N HIS A 533 2.05 -13.73 -15.51
CA HIS A 533 3.16 -12.80 -15.66
C HIS A 533 2.62 -11.48 -16.17
N VAL A 534 2.96 -10.40 -15.49
CA VAL A 534 2.61 -9.05 -15.94
C VAL A 534 3.78 -8.41 -16.68
N LYS A 535 3.50 -7.68 -17.76
CA LYS A 535 4.50 -6.93 -18.51
C LYS A 535 4.74 -5.54 -17.92
N HIS A 536 3.67 -4.89 -17.49
CA HIS A 536 3.67 -3.56 -16.90
C HIS A 536 2.70 -3.52 -15.74
N GLN A 537 2.92 -2.59 -14.81
CA GLN A 537 1.98 -2.34 -13.71
C GLN A 537 0.66 -1.80 -14.25
N VAL A 538 -0.42 -2.02 -13.52
CA VAL A 538 -1.76 -1.55 -13.83
C VAL A 538 -2.03 -0.27 -13.04
N TYR A 539 -2.66 0.73 -13.67
CA TYR A 539 -2.85 2.05 -13.07
C TYR A 539 -4.33 2.38 -12.84
N PRO A 540 -4.90 2.01 -11.68
CA PRO A 540 -6.20 2.53 -11.26
C PRO A 540 -6.12 4.02 -10.95
N TYR A 541 -7.26 4.72 -11.03
CA TYR A 541 -7.34 6.15 -10.76
C TYR A 541 -8.66 6.51 -10.09
N GLY A 542 -8.69 7.66 -9.46
CA GLY A 542 -9.88 8.13 -8.77
C GLY A 542 -9.87 9.61 -8.47
N ILE A 543 -10.99 10.07 -7.94
CA ILE A 543 -11.19 11.44 -7.50
C ILE A 543 -11.89 11.41 -6.15
N HIS A 544 -11.36 12.16 -5.20
CA HIS A 544 -11.95 12.41 -3.90
C HIS A 544 -12.63 13.77 -3.90
N PHE A 545 -13.79 13.84 -3.30
CA PHE A 545 -14.54 15.05 -3.00
C PHE A 545 -14.81 15.11 -1.52
N ALA A 546 -14.60 16.26 -0.89
CA ALA A 546 -14.82 16.50 0.53
C ALA A 546 -15.61 17.78 0.74
N VAL A 547 -16.52 17.78 1.71
CA VAL A 547 -17.08 19.00 2.32
C VAL A 547 -16.60 19.04 3.77
N ALA A 548 -15.95 20.14 4.13
CA ALA A 548 -15.46 20.34 5.49
C ALA A 548 -16.08 21.60 6.13
N LYS A 549 -16.37 21.49 7.43
CA LYS A 549 -16.76 22.58 8.31
C LYS A 549 -15.67 22.84 9.33
N VAL A 550 -15.31 24.10 9.48
CA VAL A 550 -14.26 24.56 10.40
C VAL A 550 -14.88 25.31 11.57
N ASP A 551 -14.56 24.89 12.77
CA ASP A 551 -14.80 25.69 13.94
C ASP A 551 -13.65 26.71 14.11
N ARG A 552 -13.95 27.99 13.85
CA ARG A 552 -12.95 29.07 13.93
C ARG A 552 -12.48 29.34 15.38
N GLU A 553 -13.24 28.93 16.36
CA GLU A 553 -12.90 29.15 17.78
C GLU A 553 -11.92 28.10 18.27
N THR A 554 -12.15 26.84 17.99
CA THR A 554 -11.31 25.72 18.45
C THR A 554 -10.23 25.31 17.44
N GLY A 555 -10.44 25.57 16.14
CA GLY A 555 -9.64 25.03 15.05
C GLY A 555 -10.06 23.59 14.68
N GLY A 556 -11.18 23.11 15.22
CA GLY A 556 -11.72 21.79 14.89
C GLY A 556 -12.20 21.73 13.44
N VAL A 557 -12.04 20.57 12.80
CA VAL A 557 -12.52 20.29 11.45
C VAL A 557 -13.46 19.10 11.49
N GLU A 558 -14.65 19.27 10.95
CA GLU A 558 -15.63 18.22 10.71
C GLU A 558 -15.73 17.96 9.21
N VAL A 559 -15.55 16.72 8.78
CA VAL A 559 -15.82 16.30 7.39
C VAL A 559 -17.28 15.88 7.33
N GLU A 560 -18.13 16.74 6.74
CA GLU A 560 -19.59 16.55 6.71
C GLU A 560 -20.04 15.63 5.58
N ASP A 561 -19.30 15.60 4.45
CA ASP A 561 -19.68 14.83 3.27
C ASP A 561 -18.41 14.38 2.54
N TYR A 562 -18.39 13.12 2.07
CA TYR A 562 -17.26 12.58 1.36
C TYR A 562 -17.67 11.61 0.25
N VAL A 563 -17.17 11.86 -0.94
CA VAL A 563 -17.45 11.00 -2.11
C VAL A 563 -16.13 10.59 -2.77
N ILE A 564 -16.02 9.31 -3.11
CA ILE A 564 -14.91 8.75 -3.86
C ILE A 564 -15.41 8.14 -5.16
N ALA A 565 -15.05 8.71 -6.30
CA ALA A 565 -15.22 8.09 -7.60
C ALA A 565 -13.95 7.35 -7.97
N TYR A 566 -14.06 6.05 -8.31
CA TYR A 566 -12.91 5.17 -8.49
C TYR A 566 -13.10 4.21 -9.68
N ASP A 567 -12.12 4.17 -10.58
CA ASP A 567 -12.04 3.17 -11.65
C ASP A 567 -11.30 1.93 -11.15
N ILE A 568 -12.06 0.84 -11.02
CA ILE A 568 -11.58 -0.48 -10.53
C ILE A 568 -11.27 -1.45 -11.69
N GLY A 569 -11.54 -1.07 -12.93
CA GLY A 569 -11.55 -1.98 -14.06
C GLY A 569 -12.73 -2.95 -13.95
N ARG A 570 -12.55 -4.08 -13.26
CA ARG A 570 -13.61 -5.03 -12.91
C ARG A 570 -13.60 -5.32 -11.42
N ALA A 571 -14.72 -5.14 -10.75
CA ALA A 571 -14.88 -5.47 -9.34
C ALA A 571 -15.24 -6.95 -9.16
N ILE A 572 -14.31 -7.78 -8.68
CA ILE A 572 -14.58 -9.20 -8.39
C ILE A 572 -15.53 -9.34 -7.19
N ASN A 573 -15.32 -8.54 -6.16
CA ASN A 573 -16.21 -8.47 -5.00
C ASN A 573 -16.42 -7.01 -4.59
N PRO A 574 -17.53 -6.39 -5.02
CA PRO A 574 -17.80 -4.97 -4.74
C PRO A 574 -17.83 -4.63 -3.25
N THR A 575 -18.29 -5.53 -2.39
CA THR A 575 -18.34 -5.31 -0.94
C THR A 575 -16.93 -5.19 -0.36
N LEU A 576 -16.03 -6.08 -0.74
CA LEU A 576 -14.63 -6.04 -0.29
C LEU A 576 -13.89 -4.82 -0.87
N VAL A 577 -14.17 -4.46 -2.12
CA VAL A 577 -13.63 -3.23 -2.74
C VAL A 577 -14.04 -2.00 -1.93
N LYS A 578 -15.33 -1.85 -1.63
CA LYS A 578 -15.83 -0.75 -0.78
C LYS A 578 -15.16 -0.74 0.60
N GLY A 579 -15.04 -1.91 1.24
CA GLY A 579 -14.35 -2.04 2.51
C GLY A 579 -12.89 -1.57 2.47
N GLN A 580 -12.16 -1.87 1.38
CA GLN A 580 -10.79 -1.38 1.18
C GLN A 580 -10.73 0.14 0.98
N ILE A 581 -11.68 0.71 0.26
CA ILE A 581 -11.76 2.17 0.01
C ILE A 581 -12.08 2.91 1.31
N VAL A 582 -13.10 2.48 2.06
CA VAL A 582 -13.49 3.09 3.35
C VAL A 582 -12.34 3.00 4.36
N GLY A 583 -11.73 1.82 4.52
CA GLY A 583 -10.58 1.66 5.41
C GLY A 583 -9.36 2.48 4.99
N GLY A 584 -9.16 2.69 3.68
CA GLY A 584 -8.13 3.60 3.16
C GLY A 584 -8.43 5.06 3.48
N PHE A 585 -9.68 5.47 3.27
CA PHE A 585 -10.13 6.81 3.62
C PHE A 585 -9.91 7.12 5.11
N THR A 586 -10.33 6.23 6.00
CA THR A 586 -10.18 6.44 7.46
C THR A 586 -8.72 6.67 7.86
N GLN A 587 -7.79 5.90 7.29
CA GLN A 587 -6.36 6.13 7.49
C GLN A 587 -5.88 7.45 6.89
N GLY A 588 -6.42 7.84 5.73
CA GLY A 588 -6.13 9.14 5.11
C GLY A 588 -6.66 10.32 5.93
N LEU A 589 -7.84 10.16 6.54
CA LEU A 589 -8.42 11.15 7.47
C LEU A 589 -7.52 11.36 8.69
N GLY A 590 -7.01 10.26 9.26
CA GLY A 590 -6.01 10.33 10.34
C GLY A 590 -4.79 11.15 9.94
N GLY A 591 -4.16 10.81 8.82
CA GLY A 591 -3.00 11.53 8.31
C GLY A 591 -3.28 12.97 7.86
N ALA A 592 -4.55 13.31 7.55
CA ALA A 592 -4.96 14.67 7.18
C ALA A 592 -5.19 15.58 8.40
N LEU A 593 -5.70 15.05 9.51
CA LEU A 593 -6.21 15.86 10.61
C LEU A 593 -5.65 15.53 12.00
N LEU A 594 -5.17 14.30 12.25
CA LEU A 594 -5.01 13.77 13.61
C LEU A 594 -3.65 13.14 13.89
N GLU A 595 -3.21 12.22 13.01
CA GLU A 595 -2.09 11.30 13.29
C GLU A 595 -0.73 11.95 13.03
N GLU A 596 0.12 12.01 14.04
CA GLU A 596 1.49 12.48 13.88
C GLU A 596 2.42 11.92 14.95
N PHE A 597 3.58 11.42 14.54
CA PHE A 597 4.69 11.14 15.44
C PHE A 597 5.55 12.39 15.58
N THR A 598 5.49 12.97 16.77
CA THR A 598 6.29 14.14 17.15
C THR A 598 7.44 13.74 18.06
N TYR A 599 8.49 14.56 18.06
CA TYR A 599 9.70 14.37 18.86
C TYR A 599 10.05 15.69 19.56
N ASN A 600 10.60 15.60 20.78
CA ASN A 600 11.16 16.76 21.43
C ASN A 600 12.56 17.09 20.91
N GLU A 601 13.17 18.16 21.42
CA GLU A 601 14.51 18.61 21.01
C GLU A 601 15.63 17.60 21.32
N ARG A 602 15.38 16.64 22.22
CA ARG A 602 16.31 15.56 22.57
C ARG A 602 16.12 14.29 21.73
N GLY A 603 15.16 14.29 20.79
CA GLY A 603 14.82 13.12 19.99
C GLY A 603 13.94 12.09 20.69
N ASP A 604 13.35 12.42 21.86
CA ASP A 604 12.40 11.52 22.51
C ASP A 604 11.06 11.55 21.77
N PRO A 605 10.45 10.38 21.48
CA PRO A 605 9.11 10.33 20.87
C PRO A 605 8.05 10.79 21.88
N LEU A 606 7.16 11.67 21.45
CA LEU A 606 6.08 12.20 22.26
C LEU A 606 4.76 11.45 22.07
N ALA A 607 4.56 10.79 20.95
CA ALA A 607 3.37 10.01 20.62
C ALA A 607 3.62 8.52 20.91
N THR A 608 3.49 8.11 22.17
CA THR A 608 3.80 6.74 22.64
C THR A 608 2.58 5.95 23.11
N THR A 609 1.40 6.57 23.11
CA THR A 609 0.12 5.95 23.46
C THR A 609 -0.98 6.43 22.50
N PHE A 610 -2.14 5.79 22.49
CA PHE A 610 -3.30 6.28 21.73
C PHE A 610 -3.92 7.57 22.32
N ALA A 611 -3.48 8.03 23.47
CA ALA A 611 -3.84 9.35 23.98
C ALA A 611 -3.06 10.48 23.28
N ASP A 612 -1.90 10.16 22.72
CA ASP A 612 -0.99 11.10 22.05
C ASP A 612 -1.01 10.93 20.53
N TYR A 613 -1.05 9.68 20.05
CA TYR A 613 -1.22 9.33 18.64
C TYR A 613 -2.70 9.12 18.36
N LEU A 614 -3.37 10.17 17.89
CA LEU A 614 -4.81 10.20 17.72
C LEU A 614 -5.23 9.52 16.44
N MET A 615 -5.83 8.34 16.55
CA MET A 615 -6.44 7.66 15.39
C MET A 615 -7.90 8.07 15.22
N PRO A 616 -8.41 8.18 13.98
CA PRO A 616 -9.84 8.39 13.74
C PRO A 616 -10.68 7.27 14.34
N THR A 617 -11.78 7.66 14.97
CA THR A 617 -12.82 6.74 15.44
C THR A 617 -14.02 6.77 14.49
N VAL A 618 -15.05 5.99 14.78
CA VAL A 618 -16.32 6.04 14.04
C VAL A 618 -16.98 7.44 14.10
N ARG A 619 -16.62 8.25 15.07
CA ARG A 619 -17.19 9.59 15.24
C ARG A 619 -16.62 10.60 14.24
N GLU A 620 -15.33 10.51 13.97
CA GLU A 620 -14.63 11.40 13.03
C GLU A 620 -14.83 10.95 11.57
N THR A 621 -15.18 9.68 11.34
CA THR A 621 -15.34 9.12 10.00
C THR A 621 -16.77 9.36 9.50
N PRO A 622 -17.01 10.20 8.46
CA PRO A 622 -18.33 10.40 7.87
C PRO A 622 -18.81 9.15 7.13
N GLU A 623 -20.06 9.12 6.74
CA GLU A 623 -20.53 8.23 5.71
C GLU A 623 -19.85 8.57 4.37
N ILE A 624 -19.42 7.54 3.62
CA ILE A 624 -18.63 7.72 2.41
C ILE A 624 -19.42 7.14 1.23
N ASP A 625 -19.77 7.99 0.29
CA ASP A 625 -20.33 7.56 -0.98
C ASP A 625 -19.23 7.09 -1.93
N ILE A 626 -19.40 5.88 -2.48
CA ILE A 626 -18.42 5.28 -3.38
C ILE A 626 -19.06 5.03 -4.74
N ILE A 627 -18.53 5.71 -5.76
CA ILE A 627 -18.91 5.54 -7.16
C ILE A 627 -17.87 4.66 -7.83
N LEU A 628 -18.16 3.36 -7.97
CA LEU A 628 -17.31 2.45 -8.74
C LEU A 628 -17.59 2.61 -10.24
N ARG A 629 -16.52 2.66 -11.03
CA ARG A 629 -16.55 2.64 -12.48
C ARG A 629 -15.82 1.40 -12.99
N GLU A 630 -16.44 0.67 -13.91
CA GLU A 630 -15.93 -0.57 -14.48
C GLU A 630 -15.79 -0.52 -16.02
N ASP A 631 -15.88 0.69 -16.59
CA ASP A 631 -15.93 0.89 -18.05
C ASP A 631 -14.54 0.76 -18.73
N TYR A 632 -13.46 0.98 -17.96
CA TYR A 632 -12.09 0.96 -18.47
C TYR A 632 -11.28 -0.17 -17.84
N THR A 633 -11.61 -1.40 -18.25
CA THR A 633 -10.88 -2.60 -17.80
C THR A 633 -9.43 -2.57 -18.25
N SER A 634 -8.52 -3.13 -17.43
CA SER A 634 -7.13 -3.28 -17.81
C SER A 634 -6.95 -4.36 -18.87
N PRO A 635 -6.28 -4.08 -19.99
CA PRO A 635 -5.95 -5.11 -20.99
C PRO A 635 -4.78 -6.00 -20.56
N LEU A 636 -4.11 -5.70 -19.46
CA LEU A 636 -2.87 -6.35 -19.02
C LEU A 636 -3.10 -7.64 -18.22
N ASN A 637 -4.36 -7.96 -17.87
CA ASN A 637 -4.69 -9.19 -17.15
C ASN A 637 -6.01 -9.81 -17.66
N PRO A 638 -6.19 -11.13 -17.53
CA PRO A 638 -7.33 -11.85 -18.13
C PRO A 638 -8.68 -11.49 -17.51
N LEU A 639 -8.69 -10.89 -16.33
CA LEU A 639 -9.89 -10.54 -15.59
C LEU A 639 -10.28 -9.06 -15.74
N GLY A 640 -9.45 -8.22 -16.38
CA GLY A 640 -9.68 -6.81 -16.56
C GLY A 640 -9.65 -5.98 -15.28
N ILE A 641 -9.01 -6.50 -14.23
CA ILE A 641 -8.99 -5.91 -12.88
C ILE A 641 -7.94 -4.81 -12.74
N LYS A 642 -8.23 -3.86 -11.84
CA LYS A 642 -7.28 -2.92 -11.25
C LYS A 642 -7.33 -3.07 -9.73
N GLY A 643 -6.23 -2.76 -9.02
CA GLY A 643 -6.18 -2.95 -7.57
C GLY A 643 -6.89 -1.83 -6.80
N ALA A 644 -7.49 -2.13 -5.65
CA ALA A 644 -8.20 -1.16 -4.81
C ALA A 644 -7.56 -0.96 -3.41
N GLY A 645 -6.55 -1.75 -3.06
CA GLY A 645 -6.04 -1.83 -1.68
C GLY A 645 -5.47 -0.52 -1.13
N GLU A 646 -4.97 0.36 -1.97
CA GLU A 646 -4.28 1.59 -1.57
C GLU A 646 -5.02 2.88 -1.98
N SER A 647 -5.99 2.80 -2.87
CA SER A 647 -6.63 3.97 -3.49
C SER A 647 -7.45 4.85 -2.53
N GLY A 648 -8.08 4.22 -1.53
CA GLY A 648 -8.93 4.96 -0.57
C GLY A 648 -8.17 6.01 0.27
N ILE A 649 -6.85 5.89 0.42
CA ILE A 649 -6.06 6.86 1.20
C ILE A 649 -5.50 8.00 0.32
N THR A 650 -5.30 7.75 -0.98
CA THR A 650 -4.39 8.51 -1.82
C THR A 650 -4.76 9.98 -1.98
N GLY A 651 -6.05 10.32 -2.14
CA GLY A 651 -6.53 11.69 -2.34
C GLY A 651 -7.00 12.43 -1.09
N VAL A 652 -7.06 11.76 0.06
CA VAL A 652 -7.74 12.29 1.26
C VAL A 652 -7.10 13.58 1.78
N GLY A 653 -5.77 13.58 1.97
CA GLY A 653 -5.07 14.73 2.51
C GLY A 653 -5.24 15.99 1.65
N ALA A 654 -5.21 15.83 0.32
CA ALA A 654 -5.38 16.94 -0.60
C ALA A 654 -6.84 17.46 -0.64
N ALA A 655 -7.83 16.57 -0.73
CA ALA A 655 -9.23 16.96 -0.78
C ALA A 655 -9.67 17.70 0.49
N ILE A 656 -9.27 17.20 1.67
CA ILE A 656 -9.57 17.83 2.96
C ILE A 656 -8.85 19.17 3.10
N ALA A 657 -7.57 19.26 2.73
CA ALA A 657 -6.82 20.52 2.78
C ALA A 657 -7.44 21.61 1.88
N SER A 658 -7.88 21.22 0.67
CA SER A 658 -8.58 22.12 -0.26
C SER A 658 -9.94 22.57 0.32
N ALA A 659 -10.71 21.64 0.93
CA ALA A 659 -11.98 21.96 1.58
C ALA A 659 -11.81 22.92 2.78
N ILE A 660 -10.75 22.75 3.57
CA ILE A 660 -10.42 23.66 4.68
C ILE A 660 -10.09 25.07 4.16
N ASP A 661 -9.25 25.17 3.14
CA ASP A 661 -8.91 26.47 2.52
C ASP A 661 -10.14 27.20 2.03
N ASP A 662 -11.06 26.49 1.35
CA ASP A 662 -12.34 27.06 0.88
C ASP A 662 -13.25 27.45 2.06
N ALA A 663 -13.30 26.63 3.13
CA ALA A 663 -14.10 26.90 4.32
C ALA A 663 -13.65 28.17 5.08
N ILE A 664 -12.35 28.38 5.18
CA ILE A 664 -11.81 29.56 5.86
C ILE A 664 -11.72 30.79 4.93
N GLY A 665 -11.93 30.60 3.62
CA GLY A 665 -11.84 31.65 2.58
C GLY A 665 -10.39 32.08 2.30
N VAL A 666 -9.44 31.18 2.42
CA VAL A 666 -8.02 31.47 2.32
C VAL A 666 -7.30 30.42 1.46
N PRO A 667 -7.33 30.58 0.13
CA PRO A 667 -6.63 29.66 -0.77
C PRO A 667 -5.14 29.54 -0.45
N GLY A 668 -4.64 28.30 -0.38
CA GLY A 668 -3.23 28.01 -0.13
C GLY A 668 -2.78 28.19 1.32
N ALA A 669 -3.70 28.29 2.28
CA ALA A 669 -3.36 28.44 3.69
C ALA A 669 -2.85 27.12 4.30
N VAL A 670 -3.43 25.99 3.93
CA VAL A 670 -2.98 24.67 4.37
C VAL A 670 -1.76 24.24 3.54
N ARG A 671 -0.61 24.22 4.16
CA ARG A 671 0.67 23.82 3.54
C ARG A 671 1.30 22.60 4.16
N GLU A 672 0.72 22.10 5.25
CA GLU A 672 1.26 20.99 6.01
C GLU A 672 0.14 20.05 6.48
N LEU A 673 0.39 18.74 6.47
CA LEU A 673 -0.45 17.71 7.07
C LEU A 673 0.26 17.09 8.28
N PRO A 674 -0.51 16.70 9.32
CA PRO A 674 -1.94 16.88 9.53
C PRO A 674 -2.32 18.33 9.84
N VAL A 675 -3.55 18.72 9.47
CA VAL A 675 -4.12 20.02 9.86
C VAL A 675 -4.74 19.90 11.24
N THR A 676 -3.89 19.82 12.26
CA THR A 676 -4.37 19.74 13.64
C THR A 676 -5.11 21.02 14.06
N PRO A 677 -6.01 20.96 15.06
CA PRO A 677 -6.67 22.15 15.59
C PRO A 677 -5.70 23.27 15.97
N GLN A 678 -4.54 22.92 16.49
CA GLN A 678 -3.48 23.84 16.88
C GLN A 678 -2.87 24.56 15.66
N ARG A 679 -2.54 23.82 14.58
CA ARG A 679 -2.03 24.38 13.32
C ARG A 679 -3.08 25.26 12.66
N LEU A 680 -4.32 24.82 12.61
CA LEU A 680 -5.40 25.61 12.01
C LEU A 680 -5.65 26.90 12.80
N LYS A 681 -5.59 26.89 14.12
CA LYS A 681 -5.66 28.12 14.94
C LYS A 681 -4.52 29.07 14.66
N GLN A 682 -3.31 28.60 14.44
CA GLN A 682 -2.18 29.45 14.06
C GLN A 682 -2.44 30.14 12.70
N ILE A 683 -2.95 29.38 11.71
CA ILE A 683 -3.35 29.90 10.40
C ILE A 683 -4.43 30.99 10.55
N LEU A 684 -5.47 30.72 11.34
CA LEU A 684 -6.57 31.67 11.57
C LEU A 684 -6.11 32.95 12.30
N ASN A 685 -5.19 32.82 13.27
CA ASN A 685 -4.71 33.93 14.08
C ASN A 685 -3.67 34.81 13.36
N SER A 686 -2.80 34.23 12.54
CA SER A 686 -1.81 34.98 11.76
C SER A 686 -2.42 36.06 10.83
N ARG A 687 -3.72 35.99 10.57
CA ARG A 687 -4.48 36.93 9.76
C ARG A 687 -5.37 37.91 10.54
N ARG A 688 -5.48 37.75 11.86
CA ARG A 688 -6.18 38.72 12.73
C ARG A 688 -5.27 39.85 13.19
N SER A 689 -3.95 39.71 13.04
CA SER A 689 -3.02 40.79 13.28
C SER A 689 -2.85 41.61 11.97
N PRO A 690 -3.20 42.89 11.95
CA PRO A 690 -2.90 43.72 10.80
C PRO A 690 -1.37 43.82 10.60
N PRO A 691 -0.88 44.06 9.36
CA PRO A 691 0.54 44.15 9.04
C PRO A 691 1.22 45.30 9.76
#